data_e33f0a0fbd7e62bc44823404ea553cf5
#
_entry.id   e33f0a0fbd7e62bc44823404ea553cf5
#
_cell.length_a   1.000
_cell.length_b   1.000
_cell.length_c   1.000
_cell.angle_alpha   90.00
_cell.angle_beta   90.00
_cell.angle_gamma   90.00
#
_symmetry.space_group_name_H-M   'P 1'
#
loop_
_entity.id
_entity.type
_entity.pdbx_description
1 polymer ?
#
loop_
_entity_poly.entity_id
_entity_poly.type
_entity_poly.pdbx_seq_one_letter_code
_entity_poly.pdbx_strand_id
1 'polypeptide(L)'
;MGAESIAFRRHAGRLLFSGVAFGVLIAPEIALAQAAIDEIIVTATRREERAQDVPIAITAVSGEGLRERGVTSLQDMQASVPSLVIAPNGQASRDVMSPSIRGQSASFQGSPAVVVYMNEVPLPSGFTLSSQGGPGNFVDLQSVQVLSGAQGTLFGRNTTGGAILLTPAKPTEQLEGYIGGGFGNYNMTELEAVLNVPITEKVSIRVVGAARDRDGFTYDVNWRKDRDDTHWRMGRFGLLLSPTDSLQNYTMAYYGYSKTNGSGSIAKGFNTGYFQGLDAFVPSFDFCRSAGNCNYYTDLIAQANELGPRKTAHGVDDFAKTVTWGVTNTTDFDASDNIKIRNIISYARLKSYYSNDQDGTIAPIYNTGATVESRRSPRDHYKLFTEELQLQGSAFDNKLTYTVGGFYFKQSPAGLMESFAINVCSNKTEAGCAVGTSQVGVTNESKALYAQASLDLGAFVPALDRVRLTGGYRYTWDHVDGFTASWSAIPVGGGAVINLCSWKSEFTANPLVDCRFSGNLKSSAPNWTLGIDYRPNDDLMLYAKVTKGYKAGGFNAYAVFPNTRTFGPEYLTDYEAGFKSDFEIGGVATRFNVNGFYLDYSNIQRAAGDRNNATGGNGAITLSQASAVIKGVEVEAMIRPAQEIELGLNYSHTSSKYKSFKFDSNSGVWDCTAQSIASPKVFAGADMSCRPLQYLSPNILSIHGRFGIPTAEKVGKLSLFVSFNWTDAQETAPFSTERFPDGTINEPGVRLRAFGLLNATLDWKNALSSGLDLSLFGTNLTNNLYAITNTGTYQTIGAWTQMYGEPRMFGLRARYNFGNSR
;
A
#
# COMPACT_ATOMS: atom_id res chain seq x y z
N MET A 1 -44.18 -33.32 19.48
CA MET A 1 -43.45 -34.60 19.58
C MET A 1 -42.45 -34.63 18.41
N GLY A 2 -41.20 -34.82 18.71
CA GLY A 2 -40.15 -35.04 17.71
C GLY A 2 -39.16 -33.85 17.57
N ALA A 3 -38.24 -33.72 18.55
CA ALA A 3 -37.03 -32.87 18.41
C ALA A 3 -35.97 -33.70 17.66
N GLU A 4 -35.49 -33.21 16.52
CA GLU A 4 -34.28 -33.73 15.91
C GLU A 4 -33.14 -32.67 16.05
N SER A 5 -32.17 -33.06 16.84
CA SER A 5 -30.92 -32.38 17.10
C SER A 5 -29.99 -32.50 15.90
N ILE A 6 -29.67 -31.42 15.25
CA ILE A 6 -28.60 -31.38 14.24
C ILE A 6 -27.24 -31.26 14.95
N ALA A 7 -26.51 -32.36 14.92
CA ALA A 7 -25.15 -32.46 15.44
C ALA A 7 -24.16 -31.72 14.54
N PHE A 8 -23.48 -30.71 15.08
CA PHE A 8 -22.31 -30.06 14.49
C PHE A 8 -21.15 -31.07 14.47
N ARG A 9 -20.81 -31.58 13.29
CA ARG A 9 -19.57 -32.34 13.10
C ARG A 9 -18.37 -31.36 13.08
N ARG A 10 -17.67 -31.31 14.17
CA ARG A 10 -16.31 -30.76 14.27
C ARG A 10 -15.37 -31.71 13.52
N HIS A 11 -14.85 -31.28 12.38
CA HIS A 11 -13.66 -31.90 11.80
C HIS A 11 -12.42 -31.24 12.42
N ALA A 12 -12.00 -31.78 13.55
CA ALA A 12 -10.65 -31.58 14.07
C ALA A 12 -9.69 -32.45 13.27
N GLY A 13 -9.00 -31.88 12.30
CA GLY A 13 -7.87 -32.52 11.63
C GLY A 13 -6.76 -32.75 12.65
N ARG A 14 -6.53 -34.01 13.03
CA ARG A 14 -5.36 -34.42 13.82
C ARG A 14 -4.12 -34.23 12.94
N LEU A 15 -3.33 -33.22 13.21
CA LEU A 15 -1.94 -33.14 12.79
C LEU A 15 -1.15 -34.20 13.59
N LEU A 16 -0.79 -35.27 12.92
CA LEU A 16 0.19 -36.24 13.39
C LEU A 16 1.56 -35.55 13.43
N PHE A 17 2.00 -35.16 14.60
CA PHE A 17 3.41 -34.90 14.88
C PHE A 17 4.14 -36.22 14.91
N SER A 18 4.73 -36.61 13.78
CA SER A 18 5.73 -37.70 13.75
C SER A 18 7.01 -37.12 14.36
N GLY A 19 7.27 -37.50 15.59
CA GLY A 19 8.52 -37.17 16.28
C GLY A 19 9.72 -37.77 15.55
N VAL A 20 10.52 -36.90 14.95
CA VAL A 20 11.89 -37.22 14.55
C VAL A 20 12.74 -37.12 15.80
N ALA A 21 13.09 -38.26 16.40
CA ALA A 21 14.09 -38.33 17.44
C ALA A 21 15.46 -37.96 16.84
N PHE A 22 15.92 -36.75 17.03
CA PHE A 22 17.31 -36.38 16.78
C PHE A 22 18.14 -36.93 17.91
N GLY A 23 19.05 -37.88 17.58
CA GLY A 23 20.05 -38.39 18.47
C GLY A 23 20.95 -37.25 18.98
N VAL A 24 21.08 -37.17 20.31
CA VAL A 24 22.04 -36.32 20.99
C VAL A 24 23.43 -36.75 20.62
N LEU A 25 24.05 -36.12 19.63
CA LEU A 25 25.48 -36.14 19.38
C LEU A 25 26.15 -35.18 20.37
N ILE A 26 27.07 -35.69 21.14
CA ILE A 26 27.95 -35.00 22.08
C ILE A 26 28.56 -33.80 21.37
N ALA A 27 28.09 -32.60 21.73
CA ALA A 27 28.67 -31.37 21.24
C ALA A 27 29.94 -31.05 22.02
N PRO A 28 31.07 -30.68 21.36
CA PRO A 28 32.16 -30.01 22.03
C PRO A 28 31.65 -28.71 22.65
N GLU A 29 32.23 -28.28 23.76
CA GLU A 29 31.96 -26.98 24.37
C GLU A 29 32.15 -25.90 23.30
N ILE A 30 31.04 -25.48 22.66
CA ILE A 30 31.02 -24.30 21.82
C ILE A 30 31.11 -23.14 22.78
N ALA A 31 32.25 -22.44 22.77
CA ALA A 31 32.34 -21.12 23.36
C ALA A 31 31.21 -20.28 22.76
N LEU A 32 30.15 -20.01 23.53
CA LEU A 32 29.06 -19.18 23.17
C LEU A 32 29.62 -17.75 23.00
N ALA A 33 30.14 -17.43 21.83
CA ALA A 33 30.37 -16.07 21.42
C ALA A 33 28.99 -15.42 21.44
N GLN A 34 28.81 -14.42 22.28
CA GLN A 34 27.57 -13.69 22.52
C GLN A 34 26.99 -13.18 21.18
N ALA A 35 25.93 -13.82 20.73
CA ALA A 35 25.29 -13.50 19.45
C ALA A 35 24.33 -12.32 19.68
N ALA A 36 24.84 -11.09 19.62
CA ALA A 36 24.01 -9.89 19.72
C ALA A 36 23.00 -9.82 18.55
N ILE A 37 21.78 -9.40 18.83
CA ILE A 37 20.79 -9.08 17.81
C ILE A 37 21.20 -7.77 17.15
N ASP A 38 21.19 -7.71 15.80
CA ASP A 38 21.64 -6.54 15.05
C ASP A 38 20.83 -5.31 15.43
N GLU A 39 21.53 -4.22 15.67
CA GLU A 39 20.96 -2.93 15.97
C GLU A 39 20.56 -2.23 14.68
N ILE A 40 19.30 -1.78 14.58
CA ILE A 40 18.81 -1.04 13.43
C ILE A 40 18.57 0.41 13.82
N ILE A 41 19.27 1.32 13.15
CA ILE A 41 19.07 2.77 13.28
C ILE A 41 17.86 3.18 12.45
N VAL A 42 16.98 3.95 13.06
CA VAL A 42 15.74 4.45 12.45
C VAL A 42 15.67 5.97 12.50
N THR A 43 14.87 6.56 11.64
CA THR A 43 14.62 8.00 11.53
C THR A 43 13.17 8.39 11.82
N ALA A 44 12.49 7.54 12.56
CA ALA A 44 11.06 7.67 12.88
C ALA A 44 10.71 8.95 13.67
N THR A 45 11.66 9.50 14.42
CA THR A 45 11.54 10.74 15.18
C THR A 45 12.15 11.96 14.46
N ARG A 46 12.49 11.82 13.17
CA ARG A 46 13.29 12.79 12.40
C ARG A 46 14.73 12.94 12.90
N ARG A 47 15.17 12.03 13.75
CA ARG A 47 16.52 11.90 14.29
C ARG A 47 16.96 10.44 14.14
N GLU A 48 18.25 10.21 14.07
CA GLU A 48 18.79 8.85 14.06
C GLU A 48 18.80 8.30 15.49
N GLU A 49 18.03 7.24 15.71
CA GLU A 49 17.89 6.57 17.00
C GLU A 49 17.82 5.05 16.79
N ARG A 50 18.14 4.27 17.82
CA ARG A 50 17.96 2.81 17.78
C ARG A 50 16.46 2.48 17.74
N ALA A 51 16.06 1.51 16.91
CA ALA A 51 14.66 1.10 16.82
C ALA A 51 14.03 0.70 18.18
N GLN A 52 14.84 0.13 19.08
CA GLN A 52 14.42 -0.25 20.43
C GLN A 52 14.26 0.96 21.38
N ASP A 53 14.87 2.09 21.04
CA ASP A 53 14.80 3.32 21.86
C ASP A 53 13.65 4.24 21.50
N VAL A 54 12.93 3.94 20.42
CA VAL A 54 11.80 4.77 19.96
C VAL A 54 10.48 4.20 20.51
N PRO A 55 9.69 4.98 21.28
CA PRO A 55 8.45 4.50 21.94
C PRO A 55 7.25 4.49 20.98
N ILE A 56 7.39 3.81 19.86
CA ILE A 56 6.33 3.58 18.84
C ILE A 56 6.42 2.15 18.30
N ALA A 57 5.30 1.64 17.78
CA ALA A 57 5.31 0.41 17.01
C ALA A 57 6.03 0.66 15.67
N ILE A 58 7.21 0.08 15.50
CA ILE A 58 8.04 0.21 14.31
C ILE A 58 8.64 -1.15 13.95
N THR A 59 8.52 -1.52 12.68
CA THR A 59 9.28 -2.62 12.09
C THR A 59 10.31 -2.03 11.14
N ALA A 60 11.57 -2.31 11.37
CA ALA A 60 12.68 -1.86 10.55
C ALA A 60 13.44 -3.06 9.97
N VAL A 61 13.78 -2.98 8.68
CA VAL A 61 14.55 -4.02 7.98
C VAL A 61 15.71 -3.36 7.26
N SER A 62 16.93 -3.81 7.53
CA SER A 62 18.14 -3.31 6.84
C SER A 62 18.17 -3.75 5.37
N GLY A 63 18.95 -3.06 4.53
CA GLY A 63 19.13 -3.44 3.12
C GLY A 63 19.65 -4.86 2.95
N GLU A 64 20.49 -5.34 3.87
CA GLU A 64 20.92 -6.74 3.90
C GLU A 64 19.77 -7.69 4.26
N GLY A 65 19.02 -7.37 5.30
CA GLY A 65 17.83 -8.14 5.70
C GLY A 65 16.76 -8.19 4.61
N LEU A 66 16.58 -7.12 3.81
CA LEU A 66 15.70 -7.15 2.64
C LEU A 66 16.15 -8.19 1.61
N ARG A 67 17.44 -8.25 1.33
CA ARG A 67 18.01 -9.23 0.37
C ARG A 67 17.86 -10.65 0.86
N GLU A 68 18.23 -10.94 2.10
CA GLU A 68 18.13 -12.27 2.71
C GLU A 68 16.70 -12.80 2.71
N ARG A 69 15.72 -11.91 2.96
CA ARG A 69 14.29 -12.23 2.94
C ARG A 69 13.70 -12.27 1.53
N GLY A 70 14.46 -11.90 0.51
CA GLY A 70 14.01 -11.82 -0.87
C GLY A 70 13.00 -10.70 -1.13
N VAL A 71 12.99 -9.66 -0.29
CA VAL A 71 12.08 -8.51 -0.40
C VAL A 71 12.54 -7.58 -1.52
N THR A 72 11.76 -7.46 -2.57
CA THR A 72 12.05 -6.64 -3.76
C THR A 72 10.99 -5.60 -4.05
N SER A 73 9.89 -5.62 -3.31
CA SER A 73 8.74 -4.75 -3.49
C SER A 73 8.06 -4.42 -2.17
N LEU A 74 7.20 -3.41 -2.18
CA LEU A 74 6.35 -3.09 -1.04
C LEU A 74 5.43 -4.27 -0.66
N GLN A 75 4.99 -5.04 -1.65
CA GLN A 75 4.12 -6.21 -1.43
C GLN A 75 4.83 -7.29 -0.60
N ASP A 76 6.11 -7.50 -0.83
CA ASP A 76 6.90 -8.49 -0.08
C ASP A 76 7.05 -8.11 1.39
N MET A 77 6.97 -6.79 1.71
CA MET A 77 7.04 -6.29 3.10
C MET A 77 5.91 -6.79 3.99
N GLN A 78 4.76 -7.20 3.42
CA GLN A 78 3.66 -7.79 4.21
C GLN A 78 4.10 -8.99 5.05
N ALA A 79 5.10 -9.73 4.56
CA ALA A 79 5.67 -10.87 5.28
C ALA A 79 6.48 -10.48 6.53
N SER A 80 6.92 -9.23 6.62
CA SER A 80 7.82 -8.76 7.68
C SER A 80 7.12 -7.83 8.68
N VAL A 81 5.97 -7.25 8.33
CA VAL A 81 5.34 -6.19 9.11
C VAL A 81 3.97 -6.65 9.60
N PRO A 82 3.75 -6.70 10.94
CA PRO A 82 2.43 -6.97 11.49
C PRO A 82 1.39 -5.96 10.98
N SER A 83 0.16 -6.41 10.77
CA SER A 83 -1.00 -5.57 10.34
C SER A 83 -0.86 -4.81 9.01
N LEU A 84 0.21 -4.99 8.24
CA LEU A 84 0.38 -4.40 6.91
C LEU A 84 -0.33 -5.27 5.86
N VAL A 85 -1.20 -4.64 5.08
CA VAL A 85 -1.84 -5.23 3.91
C VAL A 85 -1.56 -4.33 2.70
N ILE A 86 -1.04 -4.90 1.63
CA ILE A 86 -0.83 -4.22 0.36
C ILE A 86 -1.79 -4.80 -0.65
N ALA A 87 -2.81 -4.03 -1.00
CA ALA A 87 -3.74 -4.41 -2.05
C ALA A 87 -3.41 -3.66 -3.34
N PRO A 88 -3.48 -4.33 -4.51
CA PRO A 88 -3.48 -3.59 -5.76
C PRO A 88 -4.72 -2.70 -5.76
N ASN A 89 -4.50 -1.41 -5.81
CA ASN A 89 -5.59 -0.48 -5.83
C ASN A 89 -6.04 -0.29 -7.28
N GLY A 90 -7.18 -0.89 -7.61
CA GLY A 90 -7.79 -0.77 -8.93
C GLY A 90 -7.08 -1.55 -10.03
N GLN A 91 -7.05 -2.80 -9.97
CA GLN A 91 -7.00 -3.81 -11.06
C GLN A 91 -6.09 -3.58 -12.30
N ALA A 92 -5.60 -2.36 -12.54
CA ALA A 92 -4.89 -2.02 -13.77
C ALA A 92 -3.39 -2.30 -13.73
N SER A 93 -2.78 -2.29 -12.57
CA SER A 93 -1.34 -2.50 -12.41
C SER A 93 -0.98 -3.04 -11.04
N ARG A 94 -0.03 -3.97 -11.01
CA ARG A 94 0.56 -4.50 -9.78
C ARG A 94 1.70 -3.65 -9.24
N ASP A 95 2.24 -2.73 -10.06
CA ASP A 95 3.39 -1.89 -9.70
C ASP A 95 3.01 -0.70 -8.81
N VAL A 96 1.72 -0.38 -8.72
CA VAL A 96 1.22 0.78 -8.00
C VAL A 96 0.21 0.31 -6.97
N MET A 97 0.52 0.50 -5.71
CA MET A 97 -0.19 -0.09 -4.60
C MET A 97 -0.62 0.94 -3.57
N SER A 98 -1.67 0.62 -2.83
CA SER A 98 -2.13 1.39 -1.69
C SER A 98 -1.93 0.57 -0.41
N PRO A 99 -0.99 0.96 0.46
CA PRO A 99 -0.78 0.28 1.72
C PRO A 99 -1.91 0.57 2.71
N SER A 100 -2.25 -0.44 3.52
CA SER A 100 -3.15 -0.38 4.66
C SER A 100 -2.44 -0.93 5.89
N ILE A 101 -2.49 -0.21 7.01
CA ILE A 101 -1.98 -0.67 8.30
C ILE A 101 -3.13 -0.59 9.30
N ARG A 102 -3.34 -1.66 10.09
CA ARG A 102 -4.44 -1.76 11.06
C ARG A 102 -5.82 -1.51 10.42
N GLY A 103 -6.01 -1.90 9.13
CA GLY A 103 -7.26 -1.68 8.38
C GLY A 103 -7.50 -0.24 7.93
N GLN A 104 -6.49 0.62 8.01
CA GLN A 104 -6.56 2.00 7.55
C GLN A 104 -6.00 2.12 6.14
N SER A 105 -6.88 2.34 5.18
CA SER A 105 -6.59 2.41 3.76
C SER A 105 -7.00 3.73 3.13
N ALA A 106 -6.53 3.97 1.92
CA ALA A 106 -7.05 5.05 1.09
C ALA A 106 -8.53 4.84 0.75
N SER A 107 -9.25 5.93 0.54
CA SER A 107 -10.59 5.93 -0.05
C SER A 107 -10.50 6.30 -1.53
N PHE A 108 -11.52 5.95 -2.30
CA PHE A 108 -11.65 6.38 -3.69
C PHE A 108 -11.62 7.92 -3.79
N GLN A 109 -10.78 8.48 -4.64
CA GLN A 109 -10.54 9.94 -4.77
C GLN A 109 -10.08 10.63 -3.46
N GLY A 110 -9.74 9.85 -2.44
CA GLY A 110 -9.23 10.33 -1.17
C GLY A 110 -7.72 10.33 -1.10
N SER A 111 -7.18 10.91 -0.05
CA SER A 111 -5.77 10.84 0.28
C SER A 111 -5.41 9.45 0.85
N PRO A 112 -4.12 9.03 0.78
CA PRO A 112 -3.68 7.81 1.47
C PRO A 112 -3.89 7.94 2.98
N ALA A 113 -3.99 6.81 3.68
CA ALA A 113 -3.94 6.74 5.15
C ALA A 113 -2.55 6.30 5.64
N VAL A 114 -1.78 5.66 4.77
CA VAL A 114 -0.38 5.30 4.97
C VAL A 114 0.44 5.94 3.85
N VAL A 115 1.38 6.81 4.22
CA VAL A 115 2.21 7.54 3.25
C VAL A 115 3.55 6.85 3.07
N VAL A 116 3.96 6.67 1.81
CA VAL A 116 5.29 6.16 1.46
C VAL A 116 6.24 7.34 1.23
N TYR A 117 7.34 7.33 1.94
CA TYR A 117 8.41 8.32 1.85
C TYR A 117 9.65 7.72 1.19
N MET A 118 10.29 8.47 0.32
CA MET A 118 11.61 8.16 -0.24
C MET A 118 12.58 9.25 0.20
N ASN A 119 13.62 8.87 0.94
CA ASN A 119 14.59 9.84 1.49
C ASN A 119 13.89 10.99 2.23
N GLU A 120 12.96 10.65 3.16
CA GLU A 120 12.16 11.54 4.01
C GLU A 120 11.10 12.39 3.28
N VAL A 121 10.98 12.29 1.98
CA VAL A 121 10.03 13.05 1.16
C VAL A 121 8.85 12.15 0.75
N PRO A 122 7.58 12.59 0.89
CA PRO A 122 6.44 11.81 0.44
C PRO A 122 6.47 11.63 -1.08
N LEU A 123 6.19 10.42 -1.55
CA LEU A 123 6.04 10.14 -2.98
C LEU A 123 4.75 10.76 -3.54
N PRO A 124 4.74 11.22 -4.80
CA PRO A 124 3.51 11.68 -5.43
C PRO A 124 2.49 10.55 -5.51
N SER A 125 1.23 10.86 -5.30
CA SER A 125 0.12 9.91 -5.34
C SER A 125 -0.85 10.20 -6.49
N GLY A 126 -1.41 9.14 -7.07
CA GLY A 126 -2.49 9.22 -8.04
C GLY A 126 -3.79 9.71 -7.39
N PHE A 127 -4.66 10.35 -8.17
CA PHE A 127 -5.90 10.94 -7.67
C PHE A 127 -6.95 9.89 -7.30
N THR A 128 -7.21 8.97 -8.22
CA THR A 128 -8.39 8.09 -8.10
C THR A 128 -8.24 7.07 -6.97
N LEU A 129 -7.06 6.52 -6.82
CA LEU A 129 -6.81 5.35 -5.96
C LEU A 129 -5.66 5.58 -4.98
N SER A 130 -5.18 6.80 -4.86
CA SER A 130 -4.07 7.19 -3.97
C SER A 130 -2.85 6.28 -4.09
N SER A 131 -2.63 5.74 -5.26
CA SER A 131 -1.51 4.86 -5.56
C SER A 131 -0.19 5.61 -5.44
N GLN A 132 0.75 5.05 -4.70
CA GLN A 132 2.03 5.65 -4.39
C GLN A 132 3.18 4.78 -4.88
N GLY A 133 4.33 5.41 -5.10
CA GLY A 133 5.52 4.71 -5.46
C GLY A 133 5.68 4.53 -6.96
N GLY A 134 6.41 3.51 -7.32
CA GLY A 134 6.76 3.12 -8.67
C GLY A 134 7.73 1.96 -8.61
N PRO A 135 8.07 1.39 -9.74
CA PRO A 135 8.96 0.24 -9.80
C PRO A 135 10.40 0.62 -9.40
N GLY A 136 11.12 -0.35 -8.83
CA GLY A 136 12.52 -0.21 -8.47
C GLY A 136 12.81 0.62 -7.21
N ASN A 137 11.80 1.03 -6.46
CA ASN A 137 12.00 1.82 -5.23
C ASN A 137 12.74 1.03 -4.13
N PHE A 138 12.79 -0.31 -4.21
CA PHE A 138 13.46 -1.19 -3.24
C PHE A 138 14.92 -1.50 -3.60
N VAL A 139 15.42 -0.99 -4.72
CA VAL A 139 16.81 -1.19 -5.15
C VAL A 139 17.77 -0.33 -4.32
N ASP A 140 18.86 -0.92 -3.83
CA ASP A 140 19.94 -0.25 -3.11
C ASP A 140 19.43 0.64 -1.95
N LEU A 141 18.58 0.06 -1.09
CA LEU A 141 18.14 0.69 0.15
C LEU A 141 19.10 0.39 1.29
N GLN A 142 19.32 1.37 2.15
CA GLN A 142 19.95 1.21 3.46
C GLN A 142 18.99 0.53 4.44
N SER A 143 17.71 0.95 4.44
CA SER A 143 16.67 0.37 5.29
C SER A 143 15.27 0.67 4.75
N VAL A 144 14.30 -0.14 5.20
CA VAL A 144 12.88 0.15 5.15
C VAL A 144 12.34 0.18 6.57
N GLN A 145 11.61 1.23 6.91
CA GLN A 145 11.00 1.39 8.23
C GLN A 145 9.50 1.54 8.04
N VAL A 146 8.70 0.76 8.77
CA VAL A 146 7.25 0.85 8.77
C VAL A 146 6.79 1.25 10.16
N LEU A 147 6.21 2.45 10.24
CA LEU A 147 5.68 3.03 11.45
C LEU A 147 4.19 2.77 11.49
N SER A 148 3.72 2.02 12.46
CA SER A 148 2.30 1.71 12.64
C SER A 148 1.60 2.74 13.52
N GLY A 149 0.31 3.00 13.23
CA GLY A 149 -0.51 3.99 13.95
C GLY A 149 -0.26 5.43 13.53
N ALA A 150 -0.94 6.37 14.19
CA ALA A 150 -0.92 7.78 13.80
C ALA A 150 0.47 8.42 13.93
N GLN A 151 0.95 9.04 12.84
CA GLN A 151 2.23 9.74 12.74
C GLN A 151 2.06 11.23 12.44
N GLY A 152 0.90 11.80 12.79
CA GLY A 152 0.49 13.14 12.37
C GLY A 152 1.38 14.28 12.84
N THR A 153 2.12 14.17 13.94
CA THR A 153 2.94 15.24 14.50
C THR A 153 4.17 15.53 13.64
N LEU A 154 4.99 14.52 13.32
CA LEU A 154 6.23 14.71 12.57
C LEU A 154 6.06 14.50 11.05
N PHE A 155 5.20 13.55 10.64
CA PHE A 155 4.98 13.22 9.23
C PHE A 155 3.77 13.95 8.63
N GLY A 156 2.90 14.49 9.47
CA GLY A 156 1.82 15.37 9.07
C GLY A 156 0.56 14.65 8.62
N ARG A 157 -0.14 15.27 7.66
CA ARG A 157 -1.41 14.79 7.16
C ARG A 157 -1.31 13.41 6.51
N ASN A 158 -2.43 12.69 6.47
CA ASN A 158 -2.58 11.45 5.72
C ASN A 158 -1.76 10.26 6.27
N THR A 159 -1.27 10.36 7.50
CA THR A 159 -0.52 9.31 8.19
C THR A 159 -1.31 8.76 9.37
N THR A 160 -2.62 8.60 9.21
CA THR A 160 -3.50 8.02 10.24
C THR A 160 -3.22 6.54 10.46
N GLY A 161 -2.93 5.78 9.39
CA GLY A 161 -2.54 4.38 9.47
C GLY A 161 -1.06 4.18 9.77
N GLY A 162 -0.22 5.12 9.34
CA GLY A 162 1.22 5.02 9.51
C GLY A 162 2.04 5.67 8.40
N ALA A 163 3.33 5.36 8.41
CA ALA A 163 4.27 5.80 7.38
C ALA A 163 5.22 4.66 7.00
N ILE A 164 5.61 4.59 5.73
CA ILE A 164 6.61 3.67 5.21
C ILE A 164 7.78 4.51 4.71
N LEU A 165 8.94 4.35 5.34
CA LEU A 165 10.14 5.12 5.04
C LEU A 165 11.10 4.24 4.25
N LEU A 166 11.35 4.58 3.00
CA LEU A 166 12.37 3.98 2.16
C LEU A 166 13.61 4.86 2.24
N THR A 167 14.67 4.35 2.84
CA THR A 167 15.94 5.06 3.00
C THR A 167 16.95 4.53 1.99
N PRO A 168 17.23 5.24 0.90
CA PRO A 168 18.28 4.87 -0.05
C PRO A 168 19.66 4.91 0.58
N ALA A 169 20.57 4.04 0.12
CA ALA A 169 21.95 4.13 0.51
C ALA A 169 22.58 5.43 -0.02
N LYS A 170 23.22 6.18 0.89
CA LYS A 170 23.94 7.42 0.54
C LYS A 170 25.31 7.12 -0.06
N PRO A 171 25.92 8.07 -0.80
CA PRO A 171 27.33 7.98 -1.18
C PRO A 171 28.24 7.86 0.04
N THR A 172 29.32 7.06 -0.08
CA THR A 172 30.33 6.82 0.96
C THR A 172 31.70 7.33 0.52
N GLU A 173 32.66 7.40 1.43
CA GLU A 173 34.03 7.81 1.17
C GLU A 173 34.92 6.70 0.59
N GLN A 174 34.34 5.58 0.18
CA GLN A 174 35.04 4.43 -0.33
C GLN A 174 34.64 4.11 -1.76
N LEU A 175 35.60 3.68 -2.58
CA LEU A 175 35.29 3.12 -3.90
C LEU A 175 34.73 1.73 -3.71
N GLU A 176 33.44 1.58 -3.92
CA GLU A 176 32.70 0.33 -3.72
C GLU A 176 31.52 0.22 -4.68
N GLY A 177 31.02 -0.97 -4.81
CA GLY A 177 29.83 -1.19 -5.59
C GLY A 177 29.59 -2.65 -5.88
N TYR A 178 28.62 -2.89 -6.72
CA TYR A 178 28.31 -4.24 -7.19
C TYR A 178 27.62 -4.21 -8.55
N ILE A 179 27.70 -5.33 -9.22
CA ILE A 179 26.87 -5.68 -10.37
C ILE A 179 26.21 -7.03 -10.09
N GLY A 180 24.93 -7.11 -10.29
CA GLY A 180 24.14 -8.32 -10.07
C GLY A 180 23.17 -8.58 -11.22
N GLY A 181 22.82 -9.83 -11.39
CA GLY A 181 21.81 -10.26 -12.33
C GLY A 181 21.11 -11.52 -11.83
N GLY A 182 19.93 -11.79 -12.35
CA GLY A 182 19.16 -12.97 -11.97
C GLY A 182 18.30 -13.47 -13.12
N PHE A 183 17.90 -14.71 -13.00
CA PHE A 183 16.91 -15.34 -13.90
C PHE A 183 16.02 -16.29 -13.10
N GLY A 184 14.82 -16.51 -13.61
CA GLY A 184 13.86 -17.39 -12.97
C GLY A 184 12.79 -17.91 -13.91
N ASN A 185 11.80 -18.60 -13.34
CA ASN A 185 10.66 -19.03 -14.12
C ASN A 185 9.84 -17.81 -14.64
N TYR A 186 8.96 -18.05 -15.60
CA TYR A 186 8.27 -17.02 -16.37
C TYR A 186 9.25 -16.07 -17.09
N ASN A 187 10.35 -16.60 -17.60
CA ASN A 187 11.42 -15.87 -18.30
C ASN A 187 11.89 -14.63 -17.52
N MET A 188 11.86 -14.71 -16.20
CA MET A 188 12.31 -13.62 -15.35
C MET A 188 13.80 -13.36 -15.57
N THR A 189 14.11 -12.10 -15.83
CA THR A 189 15.48 -11.57 -15.86
C THR A 189 15.54 -10.27 -15.05
N GLU A 190 16.63 -10.10 -14.32
CA GLU A 190 16.90 -8.87 -13.58
C GLU A 190 18.36 -8.48 -13.71
N LEU A 191 18.62 -7.19 -13.67
CA LEU A 191 19.95 -6.60 -13.67
C LEU A 191 19.96 -5.45 -12.67
N GLU A 192 21.00 -5.38 -11.86
CA GLU A 192 21.24 -4.31 -10.90
C GLU A 192 22.72 -3.94 -10.92
N ALA A 193 23.03 -2.65 -10.93
CA ALA A 193 24.39 -2.14 -10.84
C ALA A 193 24.44 -0.92 -9.93
N VAL A 194 25.41 -0.91 -9.03
CA VAL A 194 25.69 0.19 -8.11
C VAL A 194 27.17 0.50 -8.15
N LEU A 195 27.46 1.79 -8.27
CA LEU A 195 28.81 2.31 -8.21
C LEU A 195 28.87 3.51 -7.27
N ASN A 196 29.70 3.43 -6.25
CA ASN A 196 30.03 4.51 -5.34
C ASN A 196 31.45 4.97 -5.59
N VAL A 197 31.64 6.27 -5.84
CA VAL A 197 32.93 6.86 -6.14
C VAL A 197 33.18 8.05 -5.23
N PRO A 198 34.16 8.00 -4.33
CA PRO A 198 34.68 9.17 -3.65
C PRO A 198 35.55 9.98 -4.64
N ILE A 199 35.07 11.15 -5.05
CA ILE A 199 35.80 12.02 -5.97
C ILE A 199 36.91 12.76 -5.23
N THR A 200 36.61 13.21 -4.02
CA THR A 200 37.53 13.79 -3.03
C THR A 200 37.03 13.37 -1.62
N GLU A 201 37.81 13.68 -0.59
CA GLU A 201 37.39 13.50 0.82
C GLU A 201 36.08 14.26 1.16
N LYS A 202 35.71 15.25 0.35
CA LYS A 202 34.50 16.10 0.57
C LYS A 202 33.37 15.88 -0.44
N VAL A 203 33.62 15.06 -1.46
CA VAL A 203 32.67 14.84 -2.57
C VAL A 203 32.60 13.38 -2.92
N SER A 204 31.44 12.80 -2.72
CA SER A 204 31.16 11.42 -3.11
C SER A 204 29.91 11.34 -3.99
N ILE A 205 29.93 10.42 -4.95
CA ILE A 205 28.77 10.12 -5.80
C ILE A 205 28.41 8.65 -5.72
N ARG A 206 27.11 8.38 -5.86
CA ARG A 206 26.57 7.02 -5.97
C ARG A 206 25.61 6.94 -7.14
N VAL A 207 25.82 5.98 -8.02
CA VAL A 207 25.00 5.74 -9.20
C VAL A 207 24.39 4.35 -9.10
N VAL A 208 23.10 4.28 -9.32
CA VAL A 208 22.31 3.03 -9.26
C VAL A 208 21.52 2.90 -10.55
N GLY A 209 21.55 1.73 -11.15
CA GLY A 209 20.72 1.37 -12.28
C GLY A 209 20.16 -0.04 -12.10
N ALA A 210 18.87 -0.24 -12.37
CA ALA A 210 18.29 -1.56 -12.31
C ALA A 210 17.18 -1.75 -13.34
N ALA A 211 16.97 -3.01 -13.70
CA ALA A 211 15.97 -3.45 -14.66
C ALA A 211 15.43 -4.81 -14.26
N ARG A 212 14.14 -5.04 -14.49
CA ARG A 212 13.52 -6.35 -14.31
C ARG A 212 12.49 -6.58 -15.39
N ASP A 213 12.55 -7.78 -15.97
CA ASP A 213 11.56 -8.28 -16.92
C ASP A 213 11.09 -9.65 -16.44
N ARG A 214 9.79 -9.91 -16.57
CA ARG A 214 9.18 -11.21 -16.28
C ARG A 214 7.88 -11.34 -17.06
N ASP A 215 7.70 -12.46 -17.75
CA ASP A 215 6.42 -12.76 -18.39
C ASP A 215 5.29 -12.87 -17.38
N GLY A 216 4.08 -12.65 -17.83
CA GLY A 216 2.89 -12.78 -16.98
C GLY A 216 2.56 -14.24 -16.66
N PHE A 217 1.71 -14.42 -15.69
CA PHE A 217 1.26 -15.74 -15.25
C PHE A 217 -0.26 -15.96 -15.46
N THR A 218 -0.93 -15.01 -16.09
CA THR A 218 -2.32 -15.12 -16.54
C THR A 218 -2.35 -14.89 -18.05
N TYR A 219 -2.70 -15.94 -18.80
CA TYR A 219 -2.71 -15.88 -20.27
C TYR A 219 -4.07 -15.40 -20.80
N ASP A 220 -4.06 -14.33 -21.57
CA ASP A 220 -5.24 -13.81 -22.27
C ASP A 220 -5.37 -14.49 -23.63
N VAL A 221 -6.40 -15.33 -23.78
CA VAL A 221 -6.59 -16.14 -24.99
C VAL A 221 -7.10 -15.29 -26.16
N ASN A 222 -7.76 -14.16 -25.91
CA ASN A 222 -8.27 -13.27 -26.95
C ASN A 222 -7.15 -12.42 -27.56
N TRP A 223 -6.31 -11.81 -26.71
CA TRP A 223 -5.19 -10.97 -27.15
C TRP A 223 -3.88 -11.74 -27.34
N ARG A 224 -3.83 -13.03 -26.97
CA ARG A 224 -2.65 -13.90 -27.02
C ARG A 224 -1.43 -13.28 -26.33
N LYS A 225 -1.66 -12.75 -25.14
CA LYS A 225 -0.64 -12.09 -24.32
C LYS A 225 -0.67 -12.62 -22.90
N ASP A 226 0.48 -12.57 -22.26
CA ASP A 226 0.57 -12.78 -20.81
C ASP A 226 0.25 -11.48 -20.07
N ARG A 227 -0.70 -11.55 -19.15
CA ARG A 227 -1.08 -10.51 -18.20
C ARG A 227 -0.35 -10.75 -16.88
N ASP A 228 -0.29 -9.76 -15.99
CA ASP A 228 0.44 -9.83 -14.73
C ASP A 228 1.97 -9.92 -14.94
N ASP A 229 2.45 -9.43 -16.05
CA ASP A 229 3.87 -9.31 -16.38
C ASP A 229 4.55 -8.19 -15.59
N THR A 230 5.87 -8.17 -15.61
CA THR A 230 6.68 -7.15 -14.96
C THR A 230 7.74 -6.66 -15.93
N HIS A 231 7.72 -5.38 -16.25
CA HIS A 231 8.73 -4.74 -17.09
C HIS A 231 9.04 -3.35 -16.55
N TRP A 232 10.16 -3.21 -15.86
CA TRP A 232 10.53 -1.90 -15.34
C TRP A 232 12.04 -1.63 -15.42
N ARG A 233 12.37 -0.34 -15.41
CA ARG A 233 13.71 0.21 -15.40
C ARG A 233 13.75 1.34 -14.40
N MET A 234 14.86 1.46 -13.67
CA MET A 234 15.09 2.59 -12.79
C MET A 234 16.54 3.07 -12.84
N GLY A 235 16.73 4.33 -12.52
CA GLY A 235 18.03 4.93 -12.26
C GLY A 235 17.97 5.86 -11.06
N ARG A 236 19.04 5.91 -10.26
CA ARG A 236 19.21 6.85 -9.16
C ARG A 236 20.64 7.38 -9.14
N PHE A 237 20.75 8.67 -8.88
CA PHE A 237 22.01 9.38 -8.72
C PHE A 237 22.02 10.09 -7.37
N GLY A 238 23.07 9.91 -6.60
CA GLY A 238 23.31 10.57 -5.33
C GLY A 238 24.62 11.37 -5.40
N LEU A 239 24.60 12.60 -4.93
CA LEU A 239 25.76 13.47 -4.73
C LEU A 239 25.79 13.90 -3.27
N LEU A 240 26.86 13.55 -2.57
CA LEU A 240 27.15 13.97 -1.21
C LEU A 240 28.29 14.98 -1.21
N LEU A 241 28.05 16.14 -0.64
CA LEU A 241 29.01 17.21 -0.46
C LEU A 241 29.19 17.48 1.03
N SER A 242 30.39 17.43 1.54
CA SER A 242 30.77 17.77 2.92
C SER A 242 31.86 18.86 2.89
N PRO A 243 31.51 20.13 2.52
CA PRO A 243 32.51 21.20 2.38
C PRO A 243 33.29 21.48 3.66
N THR A 244 32.61 21.33 4.81
CA THR A 244 33.14 21.43 6.16
C THR A 244 32.56 20.31 7.01
N ASP A 245 33.15 20.06 8.19
CA ASP A 245 32.67 19.09 9.16
C ASP A 245 31.25 19.43 9.66
N SER A 246 30.85 20.70 9.62
CA SER A 246 29.54 21.19 10.06
C SER A 246 28.50 21.32 8.95
N LEU A 247 28.89 21.14 7.67
CA LEU A 247 27.97 21.32 6.55
C LEU A 247 27.98 20.10 5.63
N GLN A 248 26.84 19.44 5.52
CA GLN A 248 26.61 18.34 4.59
C GLN A 248 25.44 18.66 3.67
N ASN A 249 25.59 18.41 2.39
CA ASN A 249 24.52 18.50 1.40
C ASN A 249 24.41 17.20 0.62
N TYR A 250 23.23 16.62 0.61
CA TYR A 250 22.91 15.41 -0.15
C TYR A 250 21.85 15.70 -1.19
N THR A 251 22.21 15.57 -2.46
CA THR A 251 21.29 15.67 -3.60
C THR A 251 21.07 14.29 -4.19
N MET A 252 19.82 13.90 -4.29
CA MET A 252 19.39 12.65 -4.91
C MET A 252 18.43 12.92 -6.07
N ALA A 253 18.71 12.36 -7.23
CA ALA A 253 17.79 12.32 -8.37
C ALA A 253 17.43 10.88 -8.69
N TYR A 254 16.17 10.63 -9.06
CA TYR A 254 15.70 9.31 -9.43
C TYR A 254 14.77 9.34 -10.64
N TYR A 255 14.73 8.24 -11.36
CA TYR A 255 13.84 7.99 -12.47
C TYR A 255 13.35 6.54 -12.41
N GLY A 256 12.05 6.32 -12.61
CA GLY A 256 11.42 5.01 -12.70
C GLY A 256 10.48 4.95 -13.90
N TYR A 257 10.53 3.85 -14.62
CA TYR A 257 9.67 3.55 -15.76
C TYR A 257 9.17 2.12 -15.66
N SER A 258 7.87 1.93 -15.82
CA SER A 258 7.21 0.62 -15.94
C SER A 258 6.23 0.64 -17.09
N LYS A 259 6.13 -0.50 -17.80
CA LYS A 259 5.09 -0.77 -18.80
C LYS A 259 4.76 -2.25 -18.80
N THR A 260 3.51 -2.58 -18.50
CA THR A 260 3.00 -3.96 -18.43
C THR A 260 1.80 -4.16 -19.35
N ASN A 261 1.45 -5.40 -19.62
CA ASN A 261 0.25 -5.79 -20.34
C ASN A 261 -1.03 -5.76 -19.47
N GLY A 262 -0.97 -5.08 -18.31
CA GLY A 262 -2.08 -5.00 -17.39
C GLY A 262 -2.25 -6.24 -16.52
N SER A 263 -3.37 -6.32 -15.84
CA SER A 263 -3.63 -7.36 -14.84
C SER A 263 -4.61 -8.41 -15.36
N GLY A 264 -4.39 -9.66 -14.98
CA GLY A 264 -5.26 -10.78 -15.31
C GLY A 264 -6.53 -10.80 -14.45
N SER A 265 -7.55 -10.04 -14.84
CA SER A 265 -8.88 -10.08 -14.22
C SER A 265 -9.64 -11.31 -14.71
N ILE A 266 -10.06 -12.17 -13.78
CA ILE A 266 -10.80 -13.39 -14.10
C ILE A 266 -12.28 -13.18 -13.79
N ALA A 267 -13.14 -13.25 -14.80
CA ALA A 267 -14.59 -13.14 -14.62
C ALA A 267 -15.13 -14.23 -13.71
N LYS A 268 -16.01 -13.87 -12.77
CA LYS A 268 -16.61 -14.77 -11.77
C LYS A 268 -18.12 -14.71 -11.72
N GLY A 269 -18.73 -13.62 -12.16
CA GLY A 269 -20.18 -13.52 -12.17
C GLY A 269 -20.71 -12.24 -12.77
N PHE A 270 -21.93 -12.31 -13.29
CA PHE A 270 -22.72 -11.18 -13.73
C PHE A 270 -24.03 -11.10 -12.91
N ASN A 271 -24.44 -9.87 -12.59
CA ASN A 271 -25.73 -9.57 -11.98
C ASN A 271 -26.76 -9.32 -13.06
N THR A 272 -27.50 -10.38 -13.44
CA THR A 272 -28.53 -10.29 -14.46
C THR A 272 -29.63 -9.29 -14.12
N GLY A 273 -29.99 -9.13 -12.82
CA GLY A 273 -30.96 -8.14 -12.36
C GLY A 273 -30.51 -6.70 -12.58
N TYR A 274 -29.20 -6.43 -12.47
CA TYR A 274 -28.64 -5.10 -12.78
C TYR A 274 -28.85 -4.75 -14.25
N PHE A 275 -28.54 -5.66 -15.15
CA PHE A 275 -28.70 -5.46 -16.60
C PHE A 275 -30.15 -5.37 -16.99
N GLN A 276 -31.04 -6.18 -16.43
CA GLN A 276 -32.50 -6.08 -16.64
C GLN A 276 -33.05 -4.71 -16.18
N GLY A 277 -32.52 -4.13 -15.11
CA GLY A 277 -32.88 -2.81 -14.66
C GLY A 277 -32.41 -1.69 -15.60
N LEU A 278 -31.28 -1.85 -16.30
CA LEU A 278 -30.80 -0.90 -17.32
C LEU A 278 -31.67 -0.95 -18.57
N ASP A 279 -32.16 -2.12 -18.98
CA ASP A 279 -33.03 -2.33 -20.14
C ASP A 279 -34.29 -1.47 -20.08
N ALA A 280 -34.82 -1.22 -18.88
CA ALA A 280 -36.00 -0.39 -18.68
C ALA A 280 -35.78 1.08 -19.05
N PHE A 281 -34.52 1.55 -19.03
CA PHE A 281 -34.15 2.95 -19.33
C PHE A 281 -33.60 3.14 -20.74
N VAL A 282 -32.98 2.10 -21.33
CA VAL A 282 -32.39 2.16 -22.67
C VAL A 282 -32.63 0.83 -23.37
N PRO A 283 -33.76 0.70 -24.10
CA PRO A 283 -34.14 -0.58 -24.77
C PRO A 283 -33.14 -1.16 -25.75
N SER A 284 -32.15 -0.36 -26.18
CA SER A 284 -31.04 -0.80 -27.06
C SER A 284 -29.94 -1.56 -26.32
N PHE A 285 -30.01 -1.65 -25.01
CA PHE A 285 -29.04 -2.37 -24.15
C PHE A 285 -29.40 -3.81 -23.86
N ASP A 286 -30.52 -4.26 -24.39
CA ASP A 286 -31.03 -5.59 -24.15
C ASP A 286 -30.26 -6.65 -24.93
N PHE A 287 -29.07 -7.03 -24.41
CA PHE A 287 -28.45 -8.27 -24.84
C PHE A 287 -29.36 -9.48 -24.62
N CYS A 288 -30.26 -9.44 -23.67
CA CYS A 288 -31.27 -10.43 -23.44
C CYS A 288 -32.41 -10.34 -24.48
N ARG A 289 -32.82 -9.13 -24.82
CA ARG A 289 -33.99 -8.86 -25.67
C ARG A 289 -33.63 -8.84 -27.14
N SER A 290 -32.52 -8.23 -27.52
CA SER A 290 -32.08 -8.16 -28.94
C SER A 290 -31.60 -9.49 -29.48
N ALA A 291 -31.09 -10.39 -28.65
CA ALA A 291 -30.68 -11.74 -29.01
C ALA A 291 -31.72 -12.82 -28.69
N GLY A 292 -32.83 -12.44 -28.03
CA GLY A 292 -33.85 -13.41 -27.58
C GLY A 292 -33.34 -14.41 -26.53
N ASN A 293 -32.16 -14.18 -25.97
CA ASN A 293 -31.48 -15.14 -25.10
C ASN A 293 -30.67 -14.47 -24.01
N CYS A 294 -31.13 -14.55 -22.76
CA CYS A 294 -30.39 -14.10 -21.58
C CYS A 294 -29.18 -14.98 -21.22
N ASN A 295 -28.88 -16.00 -21.99
CA ASN A 295 -27.75 -16.90 -21.71
C ASN A 295 -26.40 -16.27 -22.03
N TYR A 296 -26.33 -15.10 -22.71
CA TYR A 296 -25.07 -14.46 -23.08
C TYR A 296 -24.09 -14.29 -21.91
N TYR A 297 -24.57 -13.72 -20.80
CA TYR A 297 -23.75 -13.55 -19.59
C TYR A 297 -23.40 -14.87 -18.91
N THR A 298 -24.33 -15.83 -18.95
CA THR A 298 -24.11 -17.18 -18.42
C THR A 298 -23.04 -17.91 -19.22
N ASP A 299 -23.09 -17.79 -20.56
CA ASP A 299 -22.13 -18.41 -21.48
C ASP A 299 -20.73 -17.81 -21.29
N LEU A 300 -20.62 -16.48 -21.09
CA LEU A 300 -19.34 -15.83 -20.78
C LEU A 300 -18.72 -16.34 -19.48
N ILE A 301 -19.52 -16.54 -18.44
CA ILE A 301 -19.04 -17.10 -17.16
C ILE A 301 -18.70 -18.60 -17.31
N ALA A 302 -19.46 -19.36 -18.07
CA ALA A 302 -19.13 -20.75 -18.38
C ALA A 302 -17.76 -20.83 -19.09
N GLN A 303 -17.52 -19.97 -20.08
CA GLN A 303 -16.23 -19.87 -20.76
C GLN A 303 -15.10 -19.50 -19.80
N ALA A 304 -15.31 -18.50 -18.93
CA ALA A 304 -14.31 -18.10 -17.94
C ALA A 304 -13.97 -19.22 -16.95
N ASN A 305 -14.99 -20.03 -16.55
CA ASN A 305 -14.77 -21.18 -15.68
C ASN A 305 -14.00 -22.30 -16.37
N GLU A 306 -14.24 -22.55 -17.66
CA GLU A 306 -13.47 -23.51 -18.46
C GLU A 306 -12.00 -23.07 -18.64
N LEU A 307 -11.75 -21.79 -18.82
CA LEU A 307 -10.40 -21.24 -18.89
C LEU A 307 -9.63 -21.38 -17.57
N GLY A 308 -10.35 -21.32 -16.42
CA GLY A 308 -9.78 -21.46 -15.09
C GLY A 308 -9.05 -20.21 -14.59
N PRO A 309 -8.33 -20.32 -13.45
CA PRO A 309 -7.85 -19.14 -12.70
C PRO A 309 -6.59 -18.49 -13.28
N ARG A 310 -5.98 -19.04 -14.32
CA ARG A 310 -4.72 -18.54 -14.94
C ARG A 310 -4.90 -18.21 -16.42
N LYS A 311 -6.15 -18.16 -16.90
CA LYS A 311 -6.47 -17.71 -18.25
C LYS A 311 -7.68 -16.80 -18.22
N THR A 312 -7.69 -15.83 -19.13
CA THR A 312 -8.78 -14.87 -19.29
C THR A 312 -9.03 -14.61 -20.77
N ALA A 313 -10.10 -13.89 -21.09
CA ALA A 313 -10.42 -13.47 -22.44
C ALA A 313 -10.95 -12.03 -22.38
N HIS A 314 -10.05 -11.05 -22.34
CA HIS A 314 -10.42 -9.65 -22.20
C HIS A 314 -10.95 -9.04 -23.51
N GLY A 315 -11.93 -8.16 -23.40
CA GLY A 315 -12.52 -7.42 -24.51
C GLY A 315 -11.62 -6.31 -25.02
N VAL A 316 -10.68 -5.80 -24.17
CA VAL A 316 -9.74 -4.74 -24.53
C VAL A 316 -8.29 -5.17 -24.33
N ASP A 317 -7.38 -4.52 -25.08
CA ASP A 317 -5.95 -4.72 -24.90
C ASP A 317 -5.45 -3.92 -23.68
N ASP A 318 -5.51 -4.55 -22.52
CA ASP A 318 -5.05 -3.97 -21.25
C ASP A 318 -3.58 -3.62 -21.28
N PHE A 319 -3.25 -2.54 -20.62
CA PHE A 319 -1.88 -2.14 -20.34
C PHE A 319 -1.81 -1.22 -19.12
N ALA A 320 -0.66 -1.16 -18.49
CA ALA A 320 -0.33 -0.12 -17.53
C ALA A 320 1.07 0.44 -17.83
N LYS A 321 1.21 1.76 -17.73
CA LYS A 321 2.49 2.46 -17.89
C LYS A 321 2.61 3.53 -16.83
N THR A 322 3.70 3.50 -16.07
CA THR A 322 4.00 4.49 -15.04
C THR A 322 5.38 5.09 -15.28
N VAL A 323 5.47 6.40 -15.16
CA VAL A 323 6.73 7.14 -15.20
C VAL A 323 6.78 8.03 -13.96
N THR A 324 7.83 7.86 -13.18
CA THR A 324 8.11 8.70 -12.01
C THR A 324 9.52 9.26 -12.10
N TRP A 325 9.72 10.49 -11.67
CA TRP A 325 11.03 11.04 -11.46
C TRP A 325 10.99 12.15 -10.43
N GLY A 326 12.11 12.40 -9.79
CA GLY A 326 12.21 13.47 -8.82
C GLY A 326 13.64 13.80 -8.46
N VAL A 327 13.79 14.96 -7.82
CA VAL A 327 15.03 15.43 -7.23
C VAL A 327 14.74 15.88 -5.81
N THR A 328 15.57 15.42 -4.88
CA THR A 328 15.52 15.80 -3.46
C THR A 328 16.88 16.33 -3.07
N ASN A 329 16.94 17.45 -2.35
CA ASN A 329 18.13 17.99 -1.76
C ASN A 329 17.93 18.11 -0.25
N THR A 330 18.83 17.56 0.51
CA THR A 330 18.90 17.68 1.98
C THR A 330 20.17 18.41 2.34
N THR A 331 20.05 19.52 3.08
CA THR A 331 21.17 20.28 3.62
C THR A 331 21.12 20.21 5.13
N ASP A 332 22.15 19.68 5.73
CA ASP A 332 22.38 19.63 7.17
C ASP A 332 23.49 20.58 7.54
N PHE A 333 23.21 21.49 8.47
CA PHE A 333 24.17 22.44 9.02
C PHE A 333 24.19 22.34 10.55
N ASP A 334 25.30 21.86 11.10
CA ASP A 334 25.56 21.83 12.52
C ASP A 334 26.03 23.23 12.97
N ALA A 335 25.07 24.05 13.43
CA ALA A 335 25.31 25.42 13.86
C ALA A 335 26.09 25.47 15.19
N SER A 336 25.98 24.42 15.98
CA SER A 336 26.82 24.15 17.17
C SER A 336 26.70 22.65 17.50
N ASP A 337 27.46 22.18 18.50
CA ASP A 337 27.38 20.78 18.98
C ASP A 337 25.97 20.33 19.36
N ASN A 338 25.11 21.27 19.72
CA ASN A 338 23.74 21.01 20.21
C ASN A 338 22.65 21.51 19.28
N ILE A 339 22.96 22.13 18.15
CA ILE A 339 21.97 22.72 17.23
C ILE A 339 22.29 22.36 15.80
N LYS A 340 21.36 21.69 15.16
CA LYS A 340 21.38 21.37 13.73
C LYS A 340 20.22 22.06 13.00
N ILE A 341 20.50 22.69 11.89
CA ILE A 341 19.52 23.22 10.94
C ILE A 341 19.51 22.27 9.76
N ARG A 342 18.31 21.75 9.44
CA ARG A 342 18.11 20.84 8.33
C ARG A 342 17.07 21.39 7.37
N ASN A 343 17.39 21.44 6.09
CA ASN A 343 16.45 21.80 5.02
C ASN A 343 16.31 20.65 4.03
N ILE A 344 15.06 20.29 3.70
CA ILE A 344 14.73 19.25 2.72
C ILE A 344 13.81 19.86 1.67
N ILE A 345 14.30 19.96 0.43
CA ILE A 345 13.50 20.46 -0.70
C ILE A 345 13.37 19.36 -1.75
N SER A 346 12.19 19.22 -2.34
CA SER A 346 11.98 18.21 -3.38
C SER A 346 11.01 18.66 -4.45
N TYR A 347 11.27 18.19 -5.67
CA TYR A 347 10.37 18.25 -6.79
C TYR A 347 10.25 16.89 -7.45
N ALA A 348 9.02 16.42 -7.65
CA ALA A 348 8.76 15.12 -8.28
C ALA A 348 7.61 15.19 -9.29
N ARG A 349 7.58 14.21 -10.19
CA ARG A 349 6.48 14.00 -11.14
C ARG A 349 6.04 12.55 -11.17
N LEU A 350 4.73 12.38 -11.32
CA LEU A 350 4.08 11.10 -11.59
C LEU A 350 3.27 11.23 -12.88
N LYS A 351 3.42 10.26 -13.78
CA LYS A 351 2.59 10.13 -14.98
C LYS A 351 2.20 8.68 -15.15
N SER A 352 0.89 8.39 -15.13
CA SER A 352 0.37 7.05 -15.32
C SER A 352 -0.65 6.98 -16.45
N TYR A 353 -0.64 5.84 -17.13
CA TYR A 353 -1.61 5.46 -18.16
C TYR A 353 -2.04 4.04 -17.89
N TYR A 354 -3.28 3.74 -18.09
CA TYR A 354 -3.72 2.35 -18.11
C TYR A 354 -5.02 2.16 -18.87
N SER A 355 -5.21 0.95 -19.36
CA SER A 355 -6.46 0.38 -19.83
C SER A 355 -6.72 -0.89 -19.03
N ASN A 356 -7.97 -1.14 -18.68
CA ASN A 356 -8.33 -2.26 -17.84
C ASN A 356 -9.72 -2.77 -18.17
N ASP A 357 -9.80 -4.07 -18.42
CA ASP A 357 -11.04 -4.82 -18.52
C ASP A 357 -11.52 -5.16 -17.10
N GLN A 358 -12.69 -4.64 -16.72
CA GLN A 358 -13.21 -4.84 -15.37
C GLN A 358 -14.19 -6.01 -15.27
N ASP A 359 -14.73 -6.50 -16.36
CA ASP A 359 -15.62 -7.65 -16.37
C ASP A 359 -14.90 -8.99 -16.65
N GLY A 360 -13.67 -8.94 -17.18
CA GLY A 360 -12.82 -10.11 -17.42
C GLY A 360 -13.30 -11.01 -18.56
N THR A 361 -14.09 -10.48 -19.50
CA THR A 361 -14.64 -11.23 -20.65
C THR A 361 -14.44 -10.50 -21.96
N ILE A 362 -14.76 -11.15 -23.06
CA ILE A 362 -14.73 -10.53 -24.39
C ILE A 362 -15.85 -9.50 -24.61
N ALA A 363 -16.77 -9.35 -23.67
CA ALA A 363 -17.86 -8.39 -23.80
C ALA A 363 -17.33 -6.96 -23.65
N PRO A 364 -17.77 -6.01 -24.45
CA PRO A 364 -17.39 -4.61 -24.31
C PRO A 364 -18.19 -3.93 -23.19
N ILE A 365 -18.13 -4.52 -21.98
CA ILE A 365 -18.85 -4.06 -20.81
C ILE A 365 -17.81 -3.57 -19.82
N TYR A 366 -17.92 -2.35 -19.37
CA TYR A 366 -17.10 -1.79 -18.30
C TYR A 366 -15.57 -1.84 -18.50
N ASN A 367 -15.13 -1.40 -19.64
CA ASN A 367 -13.71 -1.21 -19.92
C ASN A 367 -13.29 0.20 -19.53
N THR A 368 -12.27 0.36 -18.68
CA THR A 368 -11.77 1.66 -18.25
C THR A 368 -10.39 1.94 -18.83
N GLY A 369 -10.12 3.22 -19.13
CA GLY A 369 -8.86 3.66 -19.70
C GLY A 369 -8.97 4.05 -21.19
N ALA A 370 -7.84 4.05 -21.88
CA ALA A 370 -7.79 4.41 -23.29
C ALA A 370 -8.05 3.17 -24.16
N THR A 371 -9.28 2.95 -24.55
CA THR A 371 -9.67 1.82 -25.43
C THR A 371 -9.26 2.01 -26.87
N VAL A 372 -8.93 3.24 -27.28
CA VAL A 372 -8.49 3.56 -28.64
C VAL A 372 -7.10 4.18 -28.59
N GLU A 373 -6.19 3.66 -29.39
CA GLU A 373 -4.78 4.08 -29.41
C GLU A 373 -4.58 5.59 -29.62
N SER A 374 -5.52 6.25 -30.30
CA SER A 374 -5.54 7.70 -30.54
C SER A 374 -5.96 8.55 -29.33
N ARG A 375 -6.43 7.96 -28.24
CA ARG A 375 -6.91 8.66 -27.04
C ARG A 375 -6.09 8.32 -25.79
N ARG A 376 -4.80 8.14 -25.91
CA ARG A 376 -3.89 7.83 -24.79
C ARG A 376 -3.53 9.07 -24.00
N SER A 377 -4.50 9.63 -23.27
CA SER A 377 -4.21 10.65 -22.27
C SER A 377 -3.81 10.00 -20.94
N PRO A 378 -2.90 10.61 -20.16
CA PRO A 378 -2.56 10.11 -18.85
C PRO A 378 -3.77 10.20 -17.91
N ARG A 379 -3.94 9.18 -17.09
CA ARG A 379 -4.94 9.19 -16.02
C ARG A 379 -4.48 9.99 -14.83
N ASP A 380 -3.20 9.87 -14.48
CA ASP A 380 -2.55 10.72 -13.50
C ASP A 380 -1.39 11.45 -14.14
N HIS A 381 -1.33 12.76 -13.97
CA HIS A 381 -0.23 13.60 -14.43
C HIS A 381 -0.02 14.73 -13.43
N TYR A 382 0.74 14.42 -12.39
CA TYR A 382 0.98 15.31 -11.26
C TYR A 382 2.43 15.76 -11.17
N LYS A 383 2.61 16.97 -10.64
CA LYS A 383 3.85 17.49 -10.08
C LYS A 383 3.65 17.71 -8.60
N LEU A 384 4.68 17.38 -7.84
CA LEU A 384 4.75 17.55 -6.40
C LEU A 384 5.95 18.42 -6.06
N PHE A 385 5.73 19.45 -5.26
CA PHE A 385 6.79 20.23 -4.61
C PHE A 385 6.62 20.13 -3.10
N THR A 386 7.73 19.90 -2.40
CA THR A 386 7.76 19.92 -0.92
C THR A 386 8.99 20.67 -0.44
N GLU A 387 8.85 21.33 0.69
CA GLU A 387 9.93 21.96 1.43
C GLU A 387 9.69 21.79 2.92
N GLU A 388 10.74 21.40 3.63
CA GLU A 388 10.73 21.24 5.07
C GLU A 388 11.99 21.86 5.67
N LEU A 389 11.82 22.83 6.55
CA LEU A 389 12.89 23.43 7.34
C LEU A 389 12.74 22.97 8.79
N GLN A 390 13.83 22.44 9.36
CA GLN A 390 13.88 21.94 10.70
C GLN A 390 15.00 22.60 11.50
N LEU A 391 14.72 22.90 12.74
CA LEU A 391 15.69 23.19 13.78
C LEU A 391 15.65 22.01 14.77
N GLN A 392 16.73 21.27 14.85
CA GLN A 392 16.89 20.16 15.78
C GLN A 392 17.91 20.56 16.84
N GLY A 393 17.62 20.25 18.10
CA GLY A 393 18.53 20.64 19.17
C GLY A 393 18.50 19.68 20.34
N SER A 394 19.50 19.85 21.23
CA SER A 394 19.56 19.20 22.54
C SER A 394 19.97 20.21 23.61
N ALA A 395 19.59 19.93 24.86
CA ALA A 395 19.94 20.73 26.03
C ALA A 395 20.03 19.81 27.27
N PHE A 396 20.56 20.37 28.39
CA PHE A 396 20.70 19.63 29.66
C PHE A 396 21.47 18.31 29.47
N ASP A 397 22.65 18.36 28.89
CA ASP A 397 23.48 17.17 28.58
C ASP A 397 22.72 16.09 27.81
N ASN A 398 21.99 16.50 26.75
CA ASN A 398 21.16 15.68 25.91
C ASN A 398 19.88 15.10 26.54
N LYS A 399 19.56 15.46 27.78
CA LYS A 399 18.33 15.04 28.44
C LYS A 399 17.07 15.70 27.89
N LEU A 400 17.17 16.81 27.19
CA LEU A 400 16.12 17.40 26.37
C LEU A 400 16.55 17.33 24.92
N THR A 401 15.74 16.69 24.07
CA THR A 401 15.87 16.74 22.63
C THR A 401 14.63 17.37 22.02
N TYR A 402 14.80 18.21 21.00
CA TYR A 402 13.66 18.86 20.35
C TYR A 402 13.86 19.02 18.86
N THR A 403 12.75 19.06 18.14
CA THR A 403 12.66 19.39 16.71
C THR A 403 11.53 20.38 16.52
N VAL A 404 11.82 21.51 15.87
CA VAL A 404 10.83 22.52 15.46
C VAL A 404 10.93 22.65 13.95
N GLY A 405 9.80 22.70 13.25
CA GLY A 405 9.87 22.79 11.80
C GLY A 405 8.67 23.45 11.15
N GLY A 406 8.89 23.83 9.90
CA GLY A 406 7.89 24.30 8.96
C GLY A 406 7.87 23.41 7.74
N PHE A 407 6.67 23.10 7.23
CA PHE A 407 6.47 22.21 6.10
C PHE A 407 5.53 22.82 5.07
N TYR A 408 5.90 22.70 3.81
CA TYR A 408 5.10 23.07 2.65
C TYR A 408 4.98 21.90 1.68
N PHE A 409 3.78 21.69 1.17
CA PHE A 409 3.45 20.63 0.20
C PHE A 409 2.49 21.19 -0.84
N LYS A 410 2.78 20.93 -2.12
CA LYS A 410 1.84 21.24 -3.20
C LYS A 410 1.91 20.18 -4.29
N GLN A 411 0.83 19.41 -4.44
CA GLN A 411 0.63 18.52 -5.57
C GLN A 411 -0.43 19.10 -6.49
N SER A 412 -0.10 19.26 -7.76
CA SER A 412 -1.00 19.88 -8.75
C SER A 412 -0.87 19.20 -10.11
N PRO A 413 -1.88 19.33 -10.98
CA PRO A 413 -1.79 18.84 -12.35
C PRO A 413 -0.54 19.36 -13.07
N ALA A 414 0.17 18.46 -13.77
CA ALA A 414 1.30 18.80 -14.63
C ALA A 414 0.93 18.83 -16.13
N GLY A 415 -0.33 18.55 -16.44
CA GLY A 415 -0.92 18.54 -17.78
C GLY A 415 -2.34 17.96 -17.71
N LEU A 416 -2.90 17.72 -18.88
CA LEU A 416 -4.22 17.13 -19.03
C LEU A 416 -4.25 15.71 -18.42
N MET A 417 -5.33 15.40 -17.71
CA MET A 417 -5.64 14.09 -17.18
C MET A 417 -7.05 13.70 -17.64
N GLU A 418 -7.16 12.54 -18.28
CA GLU A 418 -8.42 12.04 -18.80
C GLU A 418 -8.61 10.58 -18.39
N SER A 419 -9.86 10.23 -18.14
CA SER A 419 -10.31 8.87 -17.93
C SER A 419 -11.44 8.56 -18.89
N PHE A 420 -11.36 7.41 -19.54
CA PHE A 420 -12.41 6.90 -20.40
C PHE A 420 -13.00 5.64 -19.78
N ALA A 421 -14.29 5.43 -19.95
CA ALA A 421 -14.96 4.22 -19.55
C ALA A 421 -16.00 3.85 -20.62
N ILE A 422 -15.95 2.65 -21.12
CA ILE A 422 -17.05 2.07 -21.89
C ILE A 422 -18.03 1.52 -20.86
N ASN A 423 -19.17 2.16 -20.75
CA ASN A 423 -20.12 1.79 -19.72
C ASN A 423 -21.31 0.99 -20.28
N VAL A 424 -21.65 1.24 -21.54
CA VAL A 424 -22.92 0.75 -22.07
C VAL A 424 -22.83 0.64 -23.58
N CYS A 425 -23.17 -0.50 -24.15
CA CYS A 425 -23.09 -0.80 -25.57
C CYS A 425 -24.44 -1.19 -26.13
N SER A 426 -24.78 -0.67 -27.32
CA SER A 426 -25.99 -1.04 -28.06
C SER A 426 -25.84 -2.35 -28.88
N ASN A 427 -24.61 -2.84 -28.97
CA ASN A 427 -24.28 -4.10 -29.64
C ASN A 427 -23.02 -4.71 -29.03
N LYS A 428 -22.59 -5.87 -29.50
CA LYS A 428 -21.41 -6.60 -29.03
C LYS A 428 -20.07 -5.99 -29.50
N THR A 429 -20.07 -4.80 -30.09
CA THR A 429 -18.89 -4.14 -30.64
C THR A 429 -18.70 -2.77 -30.00
N GLU A 430 -17.45 -2.34 -29.81
CA GLU A 430 -17.14 -1.02 -29.22
C GLU A 430 -17.73 0.16 -29.99
N ALA A 431 -17.97 0.03 -31.28
CA ALA A 431 -18.56 1.07 -32.13
C ALA A 431 -19.99 1.46 -31.73
N GLY A 432 -20.70 0.55 -31.04
CA GLY A 432 -22.04 0.81 -30.48
C GLY A 432 -22.07 1.25 -29.03
N CYS A 433 -20.92 1.51 -28.42
CA CYS A 433 -20.84 1.80 -27.00
C CYS A 433 -20.90 3.29 -26.69
N ALA A 434 -21.58 3.64 -25.59
CA ALA A 434 -21.44 4.95 -24.98
C ALA A 434 -20.10 5.01 -24.24
N VAL A 435 -19.29 6.02 -24.55
CA VAL A 435 -18.00 6.24 -23.91
C VAL A 435 -18.09 7.36 -22.90
N GLY A 436 -18.06 7.01 -21.64
CA GLY A 436 -17.89 7.99 -20.56
C GLY A 436 -16.49 8.60 -20.61
N THR A 437 -16.41 9.93 -20.64
CA THR A 437 -15.16 10.68 -20.65
C THR A 437 -15.16 11.63 -19.46
N SER A 438 -14.04 11.68 -18.75
CA SER A 438 -13.86 12.62 -17.63
C SER A 438 -12.48 13.28 -17.73
N GLN A 439 -12.46 14.61 -17.71
CA GLN A 439 -11.25 15.40 -17.49
C GLN A 439 -11.24 15.90 -16.06
N VAL A 440 -10.16 15.61 -15.34
CA VAL A 440 -10.05 15.93 -13.91
C VAL A 440 -8.76 16.69 -13.64
N GLY A 441 -8.84 17.68 -12.77
CA GLY A 441 -7.67 18.37 -12.22
C GLY A 441 -7.88 18.66 -10.74
N VAL A 442 -6.98 18.18 -9.89
CA VAL A 442 -7.04 18.45 -8.45
C VAL A 442 -5.70 18.96 -7.95
N THR A 443 -5.72 20.08 -7.26
CA THR A 443 -4.59 20.66 -6.55
C THR A 443 -4.78 20.48 -5.05
N ASN A 444 -3.80 19.88 -4.41
CA ASN A 444 -3.71 19.76 -2.96
C ASN A 444 -2.54 20.60 -2.46
N GLU A 445 -2.81 21.57 -1.59
CA GLU A 445 -1.79 22.39 -0.93
C GLU A 445 -1.88 22.20 0.58
N SER A 446 -0.75 22.11 1.25
CA SER A 446 -0.67 21.97 2.71
C SER A 446 0.48 22.79 3.27
N LYS A 447 0.23 23.49 4.36
CA LYS A 447 1.25 24.21 5.14
C LYS A 447 1.16 23.75 6.58
N ALA A 448 2.27 23.64 7.26
CA ALA A 448 2.25 23.29 8.66
C ALA A 448 3.42 23.88 9.44
N LEU A 449 3.17 24.13 10.71
CA LEU A 449 4.20 24.40 11.72
C LEU A 449 4.11 23.31 12.79
N TYR A 450 5.24 22.81 13.24
CA TYR A 450 5.26 21.76 14.24
C TYR A 450 6.46 21.89 15.20
N ALA A 451 6.29 21.30 16.38
CA ALA A 451 7.33 21.12 17.36
C ALA A 451 7.12 19.80 18.09
N GLN A 452 8.19 19.09 18.39
CA GLN A 452 8.20 17.92 19.24
C GLN A 452 9.43 17.98 20.16
N ALA A 453 9.26 17.58 21.41
CA ALA A 453 10.34 17.49 22.37
C ALA A 453 10.21 16.20 23.18
N SER A 454 11.36 15.64 23.55
CA SER A 454 11.48 14.52 24.48
C SER A 454 12.41 14.93 25.62
N LEU A 455 11.91 14.81 26.84
CA LEU A 455 12.56 15.24 28.08
C LEU A 455 12.76 14.04 28.98
N ASP A 456 14.00 13.74 29.32
CA ASP A 456 14.36 12.87 30.45
C ASP A 456 14.17 13.62 31.77
N LEU A 457 13.29 13.12 32.60
CA LEU A 457 12.95 13.75 33.87
C LEU A 457 14.11 13.77 34.88
N GLY A 458 15.12 12.92 34.68
CA GLY A 458 16.37 12.97 35.43
C GLY A 458 17.15 14.28 35.28
N ALA A 459 16.81 15.14 34.30
CA ALA A 459 17.32 16.48 34.17
C ALA A 459 17.01 17.37 35.42
N PHE A 460 15.86 17.09 36.06
CA PHE A 460 15.36 17.87 37.20
C PHE A 460 15.22 17.06 38.49
N VAL A 461 14.91 15.76 38.35
CA VAL A 461 14.66 14.84 39.47
C VAL A 461 15.51 13.58 39.28
N PRO A 462 16.67 13.44 39.94
CA PRO A 462 17.58 12.29 39.71
C PRO A 462 16.93 10.92 39.90
N ALA A 463 15.89 10.81 40.73
CA ALA A 463 15.16 9.56 40.96
C ALA A 463 14.30 9.16 39.74
N LEU A 464 14.11 10.03 38.74
CA LEU A 464 13.35 9.83 37.52
C LEU A 464 14.25 9.82 36.25
N ASP A 465 15.54 9.54 36.41
CA ASP A 465 16.51 9.51 35.29
C ASP A 465 16.23 8.46 34.20
N ARG A 466 15.28 7.56 34.48
CA ARG A 466 14.84 6.50 33.52
C ARG A 466 13.42 6.73 32.98
N VAL A 467 12.85 7.90 33.26
CA VAL A 467 11.51 8.28 32.78
C VAL A 467 11.65 9.42 31.78
N ARG A 468 11.16 9.20 30.59
CA ARG A 468 11.15 10.21 29.52
C ARG A 468 9.72 10.59 29.14
N LEU A 469 9.47 11.88 29.01
CA LEU A 469 8.22 12.44 28.49
C LEU A 469 8.44 12.97 27.09
N THR A 470 7.53 12.61 26.17
CA THR A 470 7.51 13.13 24.81
C THR A 470 6.23 13.90 24.57
N GLY A 471 6.36 15.15 24.12
CA GLY A 471 5.24 15.99 23.71
C GLY A 471 5.48 16.60 22.35
N GLY A 472 4.44 16.61 21.50
CA GLY A 472 4.55 17.19 20.19
C GLY A 472 3.22 17.82 19.74
N TYR A 473 3.32 18.87 18.95
CA TYR A 473 2.18 19.57 18.37
C TYR A 473 2.47 20.01 16.96
N ARG A 474 1.49 19.85 16.07
CA ARG A 474 1.50 20.33 14.69
C ARG A 474 0.16 20.95 14.36
N TYR A 475 0.18 22.12 13.75
CA TYR A 475 -0.98 22.71 13.15
C TYR A 475 -0.83 22.75 11.64
N THR A 476 -1.82 22.21 10.93
CA THR A 476 -1.79 22.09 9.47
C THR A 476 -2.96 22.83 8.86
N TRP A 477 -2.70 23.56 7.77
CA TRP A 477 -3.70 24.20 6.92
C TRP A 477 -3.66 23.52 5.57
N ASP A 478 -4.82 23.03 5.12
CA ASP A 478 -5.00 22.36 3.83
C ASP A 478 -5.95 23.14 2.94
N HIS A 479 -5.65 23.11 1.66
CA HIS A 479 -6.47 23.66 0.61
C HIS A 479 -6.54 22.69 -0.56
N VAL A 480 -7.77 22.33 -0.99
CA VAL A 480 -8.06 21.47 -2.12
C VAL A 480 -8.86 22.24 -3.13
N ASP A 481 -8.34 22.38 -4.35
CA ASP A 481 -9.06 22.90 -5.51
C ASP A 481 -9.21 21.78 -6.54
N GLY A 482 -10.46 21.53 -6.97
CA GLY A 482 -10.74 20.53 -7.97
C GLY A 482 -11.68 21.00 -9.04
N PHE A 483 -11.51 20.51 -10.24
CA PHE A 483 -12.50 20.57 -11.31
C PHE A 483 -12.64 19.22 -12.00
N THR A 484 -13.80 19.01 -12.58
CA THR A 484 -14.05 17.91 -13.53
C THR A 484 -14.95 18.39 -14.64
N ALA A 485 -14.78 17.83 -15.85
CA ALA A 485 -15.76 17.83 -16.92
C ALA A 485 -16.03 16.37 -17.27
N SER A 486 -17.29 15.92 -17.10
CA SER A 486 -17.65 14.52 -17.28
C SER A 486 -18.91 14.38 -18.13
N TRP A 487 -18.81 13.59 -19.19
CA TRP A 487 -19.88 13.34 -20.14
C TRP A 487 -19.82 11.94 -20.74
N SER A 488 -20.93 11.49 -21.28
CA SER A 488 -21.01 10.28 -22.10
C SER A 488 -21.18 10.66 -23.56
N ALA A 489 -20.28 10.18 -24.40
CA ALA A 489 -20.39 10.27 -25.86
C ALA A 489 -21.22 9.09 -26.35
N ILE A 490 -22.43 9.33 -26.87
CA ILE A 490 -23.43 8.32 -27.22
C ILE A 490 -23.56 8.29 -28.76
N PRO A 491 -23.24 7.17 -29.43
CA PRO A 491 -23.49 7.00 -30.84
C PRO A 491 -24.99 6.99 -31.15
N VAL A 492 -25.45 7.79 -32.13
CA VAL A 492 -26.88 7.90 -32.52
C VAL A 492 -27.17 7.46 -33.95
N GLY A 493 -26.23 6.76 -34.59
CA GLY A 493 -26.35 6.32 -35.95
C GLY A 493 -25.78 7.32 -36.99
N GLY A 494 -25.50 6.87 -38.20
CA GLY A 494 -24.92 7.70 -39.27
C GLY A 494 -23.55 8.28 -38.98
N GLY A 495 -22.85 7.76 -37.96
CA GLY A 495 -21.56 8.31 -37.51
C GLY A 495 -21.65 9.53 -36.59
N ALA A 496 -22.86 9.98 -36.25
CA ALA A 496 -23.06 11.09 -35.33
C ALA A 496 -22.95 10.65 -33.86
N VAL A 497 -22.40 11.53 -33.01
CA VAL A 497 -22.26 11.33 -31.58
C VAL A 497 -22.92 12.52 -30.86
N ILE A 498 -23.72 12.23 -29.87
CA ILE A 498 -24.25 13.24 -28.95
C ILE A 498 -23.56 13.14 -27.59
N ASN A 499 -23.28 14.25 -26.95
CA ASN A 499 -22.66 14.29 -25.64
C ASN A 499 -23.70 14.57 -24.56
N LEU A 500 -23.75 13.71 -23.56
CA LEU A 500 -24.64 13.81 -22.39
C LEU A 500 -23.82 14.08 -21.15
N CYS A 501 -24.07 15.20 -20.46
CA CYS A 501 -23.37 15.51 -19.20
C CYS A 501 -23.74 14.49 -18.12
N SER A 502 -22.73 13.87 -17.51
CA SER A 502 -22.90 12.77 -16.55
C SER A 502 -23.65 13.19 -15.28
N TRP A 503 -23.51 14.45 -14.85
CA TRP A 503 -24.08 14.91 -13.58
C TRP A 503 -25.43 15.62 -13.71
N LYS A 504 -25.82 16.10 -14.89
CA LYS A 504 -27.08 16.82 -15.10
C LYS A 504 -27.96 16.25 -16.20
N SER A 505 -27.50 15.22 -16.89
CA SER A 505 -28.22 14.53 -17.98
C SER A 505 -28.76 15.45 -19.07
N GLU A 506 -27.99 16.49 -19.41
CA GLU A 506 -28.30 17.41 -20.49
C GLU A 506 -27.38 17.16 -21.68
N PHE A 507 -27.96 17.19 -22.87
CA PHE A 507 -27.20 17.10 -24.11
C PHE A 507 -26.49 18.41 -24.40
N THR A 508 -25.29 18.35 -24.91
CA THR A 508 -24.47 19.51 -25.25
C THR A 508 -23.55 19.27 -26.42
N ALA A 509 -23.29 20.33 -27.19
CA ALA A 509 -22.27 20.37 -28.23
C ALA A 509 -20.88 20.68 -27.66
N ASN A 510 -20.78 21.26 -26.46
CA ASN A 510 -19.52 21.67 -25.83
C ASN A 510 -19.35 21.07 -24.42
N PRO A 511 -19.09 19.75 -24.32
CA PRO A 511 -19.05 19.05 -23.03
C PRO A 511 -17.94 19.53 -22.09
N LEU A 512 -16.84 20.04 -22.61
CA LEU A 512 -15.73 20.55 -21.78
C LEU A 512 -16.11 21.78 -20.95
N VAL A 513 -17.08 22.56 -21.44
CA VAL A 513 -17.57 23.76 -20.76
C VAL A 513 -18.84 23.44 -19.99
N ASP A 514 -19.82 22.87 -20.65
CA ASP A 514 -21.17 22.72 -20.12
C ASP A 514 -21.27 21.59 -19.07
N CYS A 515 -20.43 20.55 -19.20
CA CYS A 515 -20.37 19.44 -18.26
C CYS A 515 -19.32 19.65 -17.15
N ARG A 516 -18.79 20.86 -17.03
CA ARG A 516 -17.76 21.19 -16.02
C ARG A 516 -18.38 21.65 -14.71
N PHE A 517 -17.81 21.20 -13.61
CA PHE A 517 -18.00 21.78 -12.30
C PHE A 517 -16.68 21.82 -11.52
N SER A 518 -16.65 22.65 -10.47
CA SER A 518 -15.50 22.81 -9.59
C SER A 518 -15.92 22.67 -8.14
N GLY A 519 -14.97 22.37 -7.27
CA GLY A 519 -15.11 22.35 -5.84
C GLY A 519 -13.85 22.87 -5.16
N ASN A 520 -14.04 23.55 -4.04
CA ASN A 520 -12.98 24.11 -3.22
C ASN A 520 -13.22 23.71 -1.77
N LEU A 521 -12.19 23.26 -1.08
CA LEU A 521 -12.25 22.91 0.33
C LEU A 521 -11.03 23.47 1.07
N LYS A 522 -11.29 24.24 2.12
CA LYS A 522 -10.26 24.64 3.09
C LYS A 522 -10.52 23.93 4.38
N SER A 523 -9.50 23.34 4.96
CA SER A 523 -9.55 22.66 6.24
C SER A 523 -8.30 22.93 7.04
N SER A 524 -8.38 22.79 8.34
CA SER A 524 -7.22 22.84 9.23
C SER A 524 -7.40 21.83 10.36
N ALA A 525 -6.31 21.31 10.86
CA ALA A 525 -6.33 20.33 11.94
C ALA A 525 -5.12 20.47 12.87
N PRO A 526 -5.36 20.44 14.19
CA PRO A 526 -4.30 20.19 15.17
C PRO A 526 -3.98 18.69 15.21
N ASN A 527 -2.71 18.34 15.11
CA ASN A 527 -2.19 17.03 15.46
C ASN A 527 -1.32 17.18 16.68
N TRP A 528 -1.32 16.20 17.57
CA TRP A 528 -0.50 16.21 18.75
C TRP A 528 -0.18 14.80 19.21
N THR A 529 0.92 14.67 19.91
CA THR A 529 1.30 13.43 20.60
C THR A 529 1.70 13.76 22.03
N LEU A 530 1.37 12.88 22.94
CA LEU A 530 1.85 12.87 24.31
C LEU A 530 2.21 11.44 24.66
N GLY A 531 3.43 11.23 25.10
CA GLY A 531 3.96 9.92 25.45
C GLY A 531 4.80 9.95 26.71
N ILE A 532 4.88 8.81 27.34
CA ILE A 532 5.77 8.52 28.45
C ILE A 532 6.45 7.18 28.18
N ASP A 533 7.74 7.12 28.40
CA ASP A 533 8.46 5.86 28.44
C ASP A 533 9.29 5.73 29.71
N TYR A 534 9.42 4.50 30.18
CA TYR A 534 10.17 4.14 31.39
C TYR A 534 11.11 2.98 31.05
N ARG A 535 12.38 3.14 31.41
CA ARG A 535 13.44 2.15 31.17
C ARG A 535 14.00 1.65 32.48
N PRO A 536 13.41 0.59 33.05
CA PRO A 536 13.93 0.04 34.31
C PRO A 536 15.39 -0.41 34.18
N ASN A 537 15.81 -0.85 33.03
CA ASN A 537 17.19 -1.16 32.65
C ASN A 537 17.40 -0.86 31.14
N ASP A 538 18.59 -1.10 30.62
CA ASP A 538 18.95 -0.80 29.24
C ASP A 538 18.29 -1.75 28.23
N ASP A 539 17.80 -2.91 28.69
CA ASP A 539 17.23 -3.99 27.89
C ASP A 539 15.69 -3.93 27.81
N LEU A 540 15.04 -3.08 28.59
CA LEU A 540 13.57 -3.02 28.66
C LEU A 540 13.08 -1.58 28.65
N MET A 541 12.20 -1.29 27.70
CA MET A 541 11.44 -0.05 27.64
C MET A 541 9.93 -0.35 27.74
N LEU A 542 9.25 0.27 28.69
CA LEU A 542 7.79 0.33 28.78
C LEU A 542 7.34 1.69 28.26
N TYR A 543 6.31 1.74 27.43
CA TYR A 543 5.81 3.01 26.93
C TYR A 543 4.29 3.06 26.83
N ALA A 544 3.76 4.27 26.91
CA ALA A 544 2.39 4.59 26.58
C ALA A 544 2.32 5.95 25.87
N LYS A 545 1.46 6.06 24.87
CA LYS A 545 1.26 7.31 24.12
C LYS A 545 -0.19 7.51 23.71
N VAL A 546 -0.56 8.76 23.51
CA VAL A 546 -1.79 9.18 22.87
C VAL A 546 -1.42 10.11 21.72
N THR A 547 -1.92 9.82 20.52
CA THR A 547 -1.62 10.61 19.34
C THR A 547 -2.90 10.97 18.61
N LYS A 548 -3.06 12.25 18.23
CA LYS A 548 -4.12 12.69 17.34
C LYS A 548 -3.57 12.90 15.95
N GLY A 549 -4.19 12.23 14.98
CA GLY A 549 -3.88 12.34 13.57
C GLY A 549 -5.13 12.70 12.76
N TYR A 550 -4.93 13.11 11.51
CA TYR A 550 -6.02 13.33 10.57
C TYR A 550 -5.61 12.99 9.15
N LYS A 551 -6.63 12.74 8.32
CA LYS A 551 -6.50 12.63 6.86
C LYS A 551 -7.27 13.76 6.22
N ALA A 552 -6.65 14.47 5.28
CA ALA A 552 -7.24 15.63 4.62
C ALA A 552 -8.53 15.29 3.87
N GLY A 553 -9.45 16.23 3.79
CA GLY A 553 -10.59 16.13 2.90
C GLY A 553 -10.18 16.20 1.42
N GLY A 554 -11.15 16.08 0.53
CA GLY A 554 -10.87 15.99 -0.89
C GLY A 554 -12.00 16.46 -1.79
N PHE A 555 -11.81 16.24 -3.09
CA PHE A 555 -12.72 16.59 -4.17
C PHE A 555 -13.24 15.32 -4.86
N ASN A 556 -14.57 15.25 -5.03
CA ASN A 556 -15.26 14.15 -5.72
C ASN A 556 -15.51 14.53 -7.18
N ALA A 557 -14.67 14.03 -8.06
CA ALA A 557 -14.74 14.33 -9.50
C ALA A 557 -15.96 13.73 -10.20
N TYR A 558 -16.59 12.72 -9.61
CA TYR A 558 -17.77 12.05 -10.17
C TYR A 558 -19.04 12.31 -9.37
N ALA A 559 -19.06 13.40 -8.58
CA ALA A 559 -20.24 13.80 -7.84
C ALA A 559 -21.37 14.24 -8.78
N VAL A 560 -22.60 13.79 -8.51
CA VAL A 560 -23.80 14.18 -9.26
C VAL A 560 -24.61 15.26 -8.55
N PHE A 561 -24.33 15.53 -7.27
CA PHE A 561 -24.97 16.60 -6.52
C PHE A 561 -23.96 17.69 -6.11
N PRO A 562 -24.36 18.97 -6.03
CA PRO A 562 -23.47 20.05 -5.60
C PRO A 562 -22.88 19.85 -4.20
N ASN A 563 -23.67 19.32 -3.27
CA ASN A 563 -23.26 19.10 -1.87
C ASN A 563 -22.32 17.87 -1.67
N THR A 564 -22.18 17.01 -2.68
CA THR A 564 -21.26 15.86 -2.64
C THR A 564 -19.96 16.12 -3.40
N ARG A 565 -19.72 17.31 -3.97
CA ARG A 565 -18.52 17.66 -4.72
C ARG A 565 -17.24 17.67 -3.89
N THR A 566 -17.36 17.86 -2.58
CA THR A 566 -16.24 17.81 -1.65
C THR A 566 -16.61 16.98 -0.44
N PHE A 567 -15.61 16.41 0.23
CA PHE A 567 -15.78 15.68 1.47
C PHE A 567 -14.77 16.16 2.51
N GLY A 568 -15.18 16.15 3.77
CA GLY A 568 -14.41 16.67 4.89
C GLY A 568 -13.25 15.77 5.30
N PRO A 569 -12.39 16.25 6.21
CA PRO A 569 -11.31 15.48 6.79
C PRO A 569 -11.83 14.38 7.74
N GLU A 570 -11.02 13.32 7.89
CA GLU A 570 -11.24 12.27 8.89
C GLU A 570 -10.24 12.45 10.04
N TYR A 571 -10.64 12.09 11.26
CA TYR A 571 -9.84 12.27 12.46
C TYR A 571 -9.68 10.95 13.20
N LEU A 572 -8.51 10.80 13.83
CA LEU A 572 -8.16 9.65 14.63
C LEU A 572 -7.54 10.09 15.96
N THR A 573 -7.96 9.46 17.05
CA THR A 573 -7.20 9.44 18.30
C THR A 573 -6.69 8.00 18.54
N ASP A 574 -5.38 7.85 18.60
CA ASP A 574 -4.66 6.59 18.79
C ASP A 574 -4.13 6.51 20.22
N TYR A 575 -4.59 5.53 20.98
CA TYR A 575 -4.09 5.16 22.30
C TYR A 575 -3.24 3.90 22.13
N GLU A 576 -1.98 3.97 22.48
CA GLU A 576 -1.02 2.89 22.32
C GLU A 576 -0.22 2.70 23.60
N ALA A 577 -0.01 1.45 23.98
CA ALA A 577 0.88 1.06 25.07
C ALA A 577 1.60 -0.23 24.70
N GLY A 578 2.86 -0.32 25.09
CA GLY A 578 3.66 -1.48 24.75
C GLY A 578 4.94 -1.57 25.56
N PHE A 579 5.67 -2.62 25.26
CA PHE A 579 7.05 -2.74 25.73
C PHE A 579 7.96 -3.26 24.61
N LYS A 580 9.22 -2.90 24.69
CA LYS A 580 10.31 -3.39 23.85
C LYS A 580 11.41 -3.93 24.75
N SER A 581 11.93 -5.09 24.39
CA SER A 581 12.97 -5.72 25.18
C SER A 581 13.96 -6.50 24.32
N ASP A 582 15.24 -6.35 24.68
CA ASP A 582 16.36 -7.16 24.20
C ASP A 582 17.04 -7.76 25.43
N PHE A 583 16.94 -9.06 25.63
CA PHE A 583 17.47 -9.74 26.83
C PHE A 583 18.01 -11.12 26.47
N GLU A 584 18.69 -11.74 27.43
CA GLU A 584 19.20 -13.10 27.29
C GLU A 584 18.47 -14.08 28.20
N ILE A 585 18.05 -15.21 27.64
CA ILE A 585 17.49 -16.32 28.40
C ILE A 585 18.45 -17.52 28.23
N GLY A 586 19.16 -17.87 29.30
CA GLY A 586 20.08 -19.01 29.27
C GLY A 586 21.19 -18.89 28.22
N GLY A 587 21.66 -17.68 27.96
CA GLY A 587 22.67 -17.39 26.94
C GLY A 587 22.12 -17.26 25.51
N VAL A 588 20.79 -17.26 25.33
CA VAL A 588 20.11 -17.03 24.05
C VAL A 588 19.66 -15.59 23.95
N ALA A 589 20.21 -14.83 23.01
CA ALA A 589 19.77 -13.48 22.73
C ALA A 589 18.32 -13.49 22.23
N THR A 590 17.48 -12.71 22.91
CA THR A 590 16.03 -12.70 22.71
C THR A 590 15.53 -11.26 22.60
N ARG A 591 14.81 -10.96 21.52
CA ARG A 591 14.01 -9.73 21.37
C ARG A 591 12.55 -10.08 21.50
N PHE A 592 11.81 -9.30 22.29
CA PHE A 592 10.38 -9.49 22.44
C PHE A 592 9.68 -8.14 22.62
N ASN A 593 8.95 -7.73 21.59
CA ASN A 593 8.23 -6.47 21.53
C ASN A 593 6.73 -6.76 21.46
N VAL A 594 5.94 -6.07 22.27
CA VAL A 594 4.48 -6.15 22.25
C VAL A 594 3.91 -4.76 22.28
N ASN A 595 2.93 -4.54 21.44
CA ASN A 595 2.18 -3.29 21.34
C ASN A 595 0.68 -3.56 21.31
N GLY A 596 -0.08 -2.90 22.20
CA GLY A 596 -1.52 -2.85 22.20
C GLY A 596 -2.01 -1.48 21.77
N PHE A 597 -3.06 -1.44 20.93
CA PHE A 597 -3.59 -0.19 20.42
C PHE A 597 -5.13 -0.14 20.45
N TYR A 598 -5.65 1.09 20.62
CA TYR A 598 -7.06 1.43 20.52
C TYR A 598 -7.22 2.73 19.74
N LEU A 599 -7.87 2.63 18.57
CA LEU A 599 -8.04 3.72 17.61
C LEU A 599 -9.48 4.19 17.65
N ASP A 600 -9.71 5.44 18.01
CA ASP A 600 -11.02 6.07 17.95
C ASP A 600 -11.11 6.97 16.73
N TYR A 601 -11.93 6.54 15.76
CA TYR A 601 -12.11 7.19 14.48
C TYR A 601 -13.40 7.97 14.39
N SER A 602 -13.31 9.18 13.82
CA SER A 602 -14.48 10.00 13.46
C SER A 602 -14.36 10.51 12.03
N ASN A 603 -15.52 10.66 11.38
CA ASN A 603 -15.65 11.12 10.00
C ASN A 603 -14.82 10.27 9.01
N ILE A 604 -14.82 8.97 9.17
CA ILE A 604 -14.06 8.06 8.29
C ILE A 604 -14.51 8.27 6.85
N GLN A 605 -13.56 8.45 5.98
CA GLN A 605 -13.77 8.57 4.54
C GLN A 605 -14.03 7.18 3.94
N ARG A 606 -15.19 7.04 3.28
CA ARG A 606 -15.60 5.80 2.60
C ARG A 606 -16.16 6.11 1.22
N ALA A 607 -15.78 5.27 0.26
CA ALA A 607 -16.32 5.37 -1.10
C ALA A 607 -17.81 5.03 -1.10
N ALA A 608 -18.62 5.65 -1.94
CA ALA A 608 -20.07 5.51 -2.04
C ALA A 608 -20.54 5.68 -3.48
N GLY A 609 -21.69 5.10 -3.81
CA GLY A 609 -22.41 5.44 -5.03
C GLY A 609 -23.15 6.77 -4.86
N ASP A 610 -23.05 7.64 -5.85
CA ASP A 610 -23.81 8.90 -5.94
C ASP A 610 -24.70 8.84 -7.17
N ARG A 611 -26.03 8.77 -6.97
CA ARG A 611 -27.00 8.60 -8.05
C ARG A 611 -28.12 9.61 -7.95
N ASN A 612 -28.33 10.34 -9.02
CA ASN A 612 -29.45 11.24 -9.17
C ASN A 612 -30.55 10.61 -10.01
N ASN A 613 -31.64 10.13 -9.36
CA ASN A 613 -32.74 9.50 -10.06
C ASN A 613 -33.55 10.46 -10.96
N ALA A 614 -33.49 11.78 -10.70
CA ALA A 614 -34.18 12.79 -11.51
C ALA A 614 -33.45 13.04 -12.83
N THR A 615 -32.12 12.98 -12.83
CA THR A 615 -31.28 13.24 -14.00
C THR A 615 -30.65 11.99 -14.60
N GLY A 616 -30.79 10.84 -13.94
CA GLY A 616 -30.13 9.60 -14.35
C GLY A 616 -28.60 9.61 -14.12
N GLY A 617 -28.06 10.69 -13.53
CA GLY A 617 -26.63 10.81 -13.22
C GLY A 617 -26.19 9.73 -12.22
N ASN A 618 -25.03 9.13 -12.47
CA ASN A 618 -24.44 8.10 -11.59
C ASN A 618 -22.94 8.37 -11.45
N GLY A 619 -22.41 8.26 -10.23
CA GLY A 619 -21.01 8.48 -9.93
C GLY A 619 -20.55 7.73 -8.70
N ALA A 620 -19.25 7.67 -8.51
CA ALA A 620 -18.65 7.19 -7.28
C ALA A 620 -17.98 8.35 -6.54
N ILE A 621 -18.26 8.48 -5.27
CA ILE A 621 -17.79 9.56 -4.41
C ILE A 621 -17.15 9.02 -3.14
N THR A 622 -16.49 9.86 -2.40
CA THR A 622 -16.10 9.62 -1.00
C THR A 622 -16.93 10.51 -0.08
N LEU A 623 -17.37 9.95 1.02
CA LEU A 623 -18.08 10.63 2.10
C LEU A 623 -17.31 10.51 3.42
N SER A 624 -17.40 11.53 4.27
CA SER A 624 -16.80 11.59 5.62
C SER A 624 -17.90 11.53 6.68
N GLN A 625 -18.48 10.34 6.93
CA GLN A 625 -19.67 10.22 7.78
C GLN A 625 -19.61 9.06 8.79
N ALA A 626 -18.68 8.12 8.63
CA ALA A 626 -18.60 6.97 9.52
C ALA A 626 -17.74 7.26 10.75
N SER A 627 -18.01 6.58 11.85
CA SER A 627 -17.14 6.49 13.00
C SER A 627 -16.94 5.05 13.43
N ALA A 628 -15.75 4.70 13.90
CA ALA A 628 -15.42 3.33 14.25
C ALA A 628 -14.39 3.26 15.38
N VAL A 629 -14.32 2.10 16.00
CA VAL A 629 -13.20 1.70 16.86
C VAL A 629 -12.44 0.57 16.16
N ILE A 630 -11.12 0.68 16.16
CA ILE A 630 -10.21 -0.39 15.77
C ILE A 630 -9.28 -0.66 16.96
N LYS A 631 -9.10 -1.90 17.34
CA LYS A 631 -8.23 -2.27 18.45
C LYS A 631 -7.52 -3.58 18.16
N GLY A 632 -6.35 -3.75 18.76
CA GLY A 632 -5.58 -4.96 18.53
C GLY A 632 -4.30 -5.03 19.32
N VAL A 633 -3.54 -6.07 19.03
CA VAL A 633 -2.22 -6.33 19.56
C VAL A 633 -1.29 -6.71 18.43
N GLU A 634 -0.05 -6.23 18.49
CA GLU A 634 1.05 -6.58 17.61
C GLU A 634 2.19 -7.16 18.45
N VAL A 635 2.75 -8.27 17.99
CA VAL A 635 3.84 -9.00 18.67
C VAL A 635 4.96 -9.22 17.67
N GLU A 636 6.17 -8.87 18.05
CA GLU A 636 7.40 -9.20 17.36
C GLU A 636 8.32 -9.95 18.33
N ALA A 637 8.74 -11.14 17.94
CA ALA A 637 9.66 -11.96 18.72
C ALA A 637 10.80 -12.47 17.84
N MET A 638 12.01 -12.48 18.39
CA MET A 638 13.19 -13.03 17.71
C MET A 638 14.09 -13.67 18.77
N ILE A 639 14.62 -14.84 18.44
CA ILE A 639 15.62 -15.52 19.26
C ILE A 639 16.81 -15.93 18.40
N ARG A 640 18.02 -15.82 18.96
CA ARG A 640 19.27 -16.31 18.37
C ARG A 640 19.93 -17.34 19.32
N PRO A 641 19.52 -18.61 19.21
CA PRO A 641 20.13 -19.66 20.05
C PRO A 641 21.58 -19.96 19.69
N ALA A 642 22.04 -19.57 18.51
CA ALA A 642 23.42 -19.61 18.06
C ALA A 642 23.66 -18.49 17.03
N GLN A 643 24.91 -18.14 16.73
CA GLN A 643 25.24 -17.11 15.71
C GLN A 643 24.63 -17.44 14.35
N GLU A 644 24.54 -18.72 14.02
CA GLU A 644 24.06 -19.24 12.74
C GLU A 644 22.53 -19.39 12.72
N ILE A 645 21.83 -19.32 13.86
CA ILE A 645 20.41 -19.62 13.93
C ILE A 645 19.66 -18.40 14.48
N GLU A 646 18.74 -17.89 13.67
CA GLU A 646 17.76 -16.88 14.04
C GLU A 646 16.36 -17.39 13.76
N LEU A 647 15.47 -17.31 14.73
CA LEU A 647 14.06 -17.64 14.59
C LEU A 647 13.23 -16.42 14.96
N GLY A 648 12.28 -16.07 14.10
CA GLY A 648 11.45 -14.89 14.31
C GLY A 648 9.97 -15.18 14.12
N LEU A 649 9.14 -14.38 14.79
CA LEU A 649 7.69 -14.40 14.73
C LEU A 649 7.17 -12.97 14.74
N ASN A 650 6.29 -12.65 13.77
CA ASN A 650 5.49 -11.45 13.76
C ASN A 650 4.02 -11.84 13.76
N TYR A 651 3.24 -11.31 14.69
CA TYR A 651 1.83 -11.59 14.79
C TYR A 651 1.03 -10.31 15.04
N SER A 652 -0.10 -10.17 14.38
CA SER A 652 -1.09 -9.15 14.73
C SER A 652 -2.49 -9.74 14.84
N HIS A 653 -3.21 -9.27 15.86
CA HIS A 653 -4.64 -9.44 15.97
C HIS A 653 -5.32 -8.08 15.95
N THR A 654 -6.25 -7.87 15.00
CA THR A 654 -6.96 -6.60 14.85
C THR A 654 -8.46 -6.85 14.74
N SER A 655 -9.22 -6.14 15.54
CA SER A 655 -10.68 -6.15 15.48
C SER A 655 -11.23 -4.74 15.29
N SER A 656 -12.36 -4.62 14.62
CA SER A 656 -12.98 -3.33 14.34
C SER A 656 -14.49 -3.40 14.48
N LYS A 657 -15.07 -2.22 14.80
CA LYS A 657 -16.52 -2.04 14.86
C LYS A 657 -16.88 -0.61 14.53
N TYR A 658 -17.83 -0.40 13.62
CA TYR A 658 -18.42 0.92 13.43
C TYR A 658 -19.23 1.31 14.67
N LYS A 659 -19.08 2.53 15.14
CA LYS A 659 -19.94 3.17 16.15
C LYS A 659 -21.18 3.76 15.50
N SER A 660 -20.99 4.31 14.29
CA SER A 660 -22.02 4.89 13.46
C SER A 660 -21.57 4.84 12.01
N PHE A 661 -22.43 4.34 11.15
CA PHE A 661 -22.22 4.41 9.71
C PHE A 661 -23.59 4.52 9.05
N LYS A 662 -24.09 5.75 8.93
CA LYS A 662 -25.34 6.02 8.25
C LYS A 662 -25.03 6.56 6.86
N PHE A 663 -25.78 6.08 5.89
CA PHE A 663 -25.55 6.40 4.51
C PHE A 663 -26.84 6.55 3.72
N ASP A 664 -26.94 7.66 2.98
CA ASP A 664 -28.03 7.87 2.03
C ASP A 664 -27.59 7.22 0.70
N SER A 665 -28.03 6.00 0.43
CA SER A 665 -27.72 5.27 -0.78
C SER A 665 -28.97 5.03 -1.63
N ASN A 666 -28.83 5.23 -2.93
CA ASN A 666 -29.87 4.91 -3.89
C ASN A 666 -29.77 3.47 -4.42
N SER A 667 -28.81 2.70 -3.97
CA SER A 667 -28.66 1.26 -4.24
C SER A 667 -29.12 0.43 -3.04
N GLY A 668 -29.81 -0.69 -3.27
CA GLY A 668 -30.28 -1.56 -2.20
C GLY A 668 -29.13 -1.98 -1.27
N VAL A 669 -29.07 -1.37 -0.07
CA VAL A 669 -28.11 -1.71 0.97
C VAL A 669 -28.81 -2.35 2.15
N TRP A 670 -28.12 -3.27 2.82
CA TRP A 670 -28.63 -3.86 4.05
C TRP A 670 -28.61 -2.83 5.18
N ASP A 671 -29.78 -2.55 5.74
CA ASP A 671 -29.91 -1.73 6.95
C ASP A 671 -29.72 -2.62 8.18
N CYS A 672 -28.71 -2.33 8.98
CA CYS A 672 -28.34 -3.10 10.17
C CYS A 672 -29.38 -3.00 11.30
N THR A 673 -30.09 -1.87 11.38
CA THR A 673 -31.15 -1.65 12.37
C THR A 673 -32.44 -2.32 11.94
N ALA A 674 -32.85 -2.14 10.68
CA ALA A 674 -34.05 -2.74 10.13
C ALA A 674 -33.93 -4.23 9.83
N GLN A 675 -32.68 -4.76 9.75
CA GLN A 675 -32.35 -6.12 9.34
C GLN A 675 -33.01 -6.53 8.01
N SER A 676 -33.04 -5.62 7.08
CA SER A 676 -33.65 -5.79 5.76
C SER A 676 -32.91 -4.96 4.72
N ILE A 677 -33.09 -5.30 3.45
CA ILE A 677 -32.61 -4.47 2.36
C ILE A 677 -33.45 -3.20 2.33
N ALA A 678 -32.82 -2.05 2.59
CA ALA A 678 -33.49 -0.76 2.47
C ALA A 678 -33.96 -0.55 1.03
N SER A 679 -35.23 -0.25 0.87
CA SER A 679 -35.87 -0.08 -0.46
C SER A 679 -35.31 1.14 -1.19
N PRO A 680 -35.06 1.10 -2.52
CA PRO A 680 -34.46 2.21 -3.26
C PRO A 680 -35.25 3.54 -3.27
N LYS A 681 -36.40 3.59 -2.66
CA LYS A 681 -37.25 4.78 -2.69
C LYS A 681 -37.29 5.63 -1.40
N VAL A 682 -36.61 5.20 -0.32
CA VAL A 682 -36.65 5.90 0.98
C VAL A 682 -35.29 5.78 1.65
N PHE A 683 -34.34 6.63 1.24
CA PHE A 683 -33.01 6.60 1.80
C PHE A 683 -32.69 7.89 2.55
N ALA A 684 -33.13 7.99 3.76
CA ALA A 684 -32.55 8.89 4.72
C ALA A 684 -31.87 8.02 5.80
N GLY A 685 -30.56 7.81 5.62
CA GLY A 685 -29.70 7.29 6.67
C GLY A 685 -29.79 5.79 6.97
N ALA A 686 -29.73 4.92 5.96
CA ALA A 686 -29.58 3.47 6.20
C ALA A 686 -28.38 3.19 7.13
N ASP A 687 -28.61 2.42 8.18
CA ASP A 687 -27.54 2.04 9.12
C ASP A 687 -26.68 0.91 8.53
N MET A 688 -25.42 1.17 8.32
CA MET A 688 -24.45 0.20 7.81
C MET A 688 -23.42 -0.22 8.87
N SER A 689 -23.67 0.04 10.14
CA SER A 689 -22.71 -0.16 11.23
C SER A 689 -22.34 -1.62 11.50
N CYS A 690 -23.12 -2.61 11.01
CA CYS A 690 -22.80 -4.03 11.13
C CYS A 690 -21.76 -4.52 10.08
N ARG A 691 -21.30 -3.64 9.16
CA ARG A 691 -20.34 -4.00 8.13
C ARG A 691 -18.92 -4.14 8.70
N PRO A 692 -18.09 -5.03 8.16
CA PRO A 692 -16.66 -5.05 8.48
C PRO A 692 -15.94 -3.85 7.85
N LEU A 693 -14.79 -3.48 8.41
CA LEU A 693 -13.87 -2.57 7.74
C LEU A 693 -13.16 -3.31 6.59
N GLN A 694 -12.98 -2.60 5.47
CA GLN A 694 -12.28 -3.17 4.30
C GLN A 694 -10.77 -3.30 4.56
N TYR A 695 -10.14 -4.28 3.90
CA TYR A 695 -8.70 -4.56 3.98
C TYR A 695 -8.17 -4.67 5.41
N LEU A 696 -8.99 -5.24 6.29
CA LEU A 696 -8.64 -5.58 7.65
C LEU A 696 -8.70 -7.09 7.80
N SER A 697 -7.52 -7.73 7.85
CA SER A 697 -7.39 -9.14 8.21
C SER A 697 -7.35 -9.26 9.73
N PRO A 698 -8.26 -10.01 10.36
CA PRO A 698 -8.26 -10.15 11.82
C PRO A 698 -6.95 -10.69 12.38
N ASN A 699 -6.33 -11.64 11.69
CA ASN A 699 -5.07 -12.24 12.10
C ASN A 699 -4.08 -12.24 10.93
N ILE A 700 -2.87 -11.78 11.20
CA ILE A 700 -1.72 -11.90 10.29
C ILE A 700 -0.58 -12.52 11.10
N LEU A 701 0.03 -13.57 10.56
CA LEU A 701 1.12 -14.31 11.20
C LEU A 701 2.26 -14.50 10.20
N SER A 702 3.47 -14.18 10.61
CA SER A 702 4.70 -14.52 9.91
C SER A 702 5.65 -15.23 10.86
N ILE A 703 6.11 -16.40 10.46
CA ILE A 703 7.15 -17.15 11.15
C ILE A 703 8.31 -17.30 10.18
N HIS A 704 9.52 -17.03 10.65
CA HIS A 704 10.70 -17.17 9.80
C HIS A 704 11.89 -17.75 10.58
N GLY A 705 12.80 -18.37 9.85
CA GLY A 705 14.05 -18.88 10.37
C GLY A 705 15.20 -18.60 9.41
N ARG A 706 16.36 -18.20 9.93
CA ARG A 706 17.63 -18.13 9.24
C ARG A 706 18.57 -19.14 9.86
N PHE A 707 19.17 -19.96 9.01
CA PHE A 707 20.06 -21.05 9.38
C PHE A 707 21.38 -20.89 8.63
N GLY A 708 22.41 -20.41 9.30
CA GLY A 708 23.79 -20.41 8.80
C GLY A 708 24.35 -21.83 8.77
N ILE A 709 24.99 -22.20 7.69
CA ILE A 709 25.64 -23.49 7.54
C ILE A 709 27.14 -23.25 7.80
N PRO A 710 27.73 -23.86 8.84
CA PRO A 710 29.13 -23.68 9.13
C PRO A 710 30.01 -24.08 7.94
N THR A 711 30.83 -23.17 7.46
CA THR A 711 31.76 -23.38 6.35
C THR A 711 33.13 -22.83 6.72
N ALA A 712 34.19 -23.36 6.09
CA ALA A 712 35.49 -22.72 6.23
C ALA A 712 35.49 -21.31 5.64
N GLU A 713 36.20 -20.38 6.22
CA GLU A 713 36.22 -18.95 5.81
C GLU A 713 36.44 -18.75 4.30
N LYS A 714 37.39 -19.53 3.72
CA LYS A 714 37.67 -19.50 2.28
C LYS A 714 36.56 -20.05 1.38
N VAL A 715 35.54 -20.70 1.93
CA VAL A 715 34.37 -21.16 1.19
C VAL A 715 33.33 -20.04 1.10
N GLY A 716 33.31 -19.12 2.05
CA GLY A 716 32.31 -18.11 2.19
C GLY A 716 31.20 -18.53 3.13
N LYS A 717 30.14 -17.66 3.28
CA LYS A 717 29.03 -17.89 4.22
C LYS A 717 27.83 -18.46 3.47
N LEU A 718 27.36 -19.61 3.93
CA LEU A 718 26.15 -20.25 3.39
C LEU A 718 25.01 -20.13 4.41
N SER A 719 23.85 -19.69 3.99
CA SER A 719 22.68 -19.56 4.86
C SER A 719 21.37 -19.88 4.14
N LEU A 720 20.43 -20.46 4.87
CA LEU A 720 19.07 -20.75 4.43
C LEU A 720 18.11 -19.86 5.22
N PHE A 721 17.31 -19.07 4.54
CA PHE A 721 16.18 -18.35 5.09
C PHE A 721 14.88 -19.03 4.66
N VAL A 722 13.95 -19.24 5.60
CA VAL A 722 12.62 -19.81 5.32
C VAL A 722 11.58 -18.96 6.03
N SER A 723 10.48 -18.64 5.38
CA SER A 723 9.36 -17.95 6.00
C SER A 723 8.01 -18.57 5.63
N PHE A 724 7.10 -18.61 6.58
CA PHE A 724 5.68 -18.92 6.37
C PHE A 724 4.83 -17.73 6.80
N ASN A 725 4.01 -17.24 5.89
CA ASN A 725 3.19 -16.04 6.08
C ASN A 725 1.72 -16.41 5.92
N TRP A 726 0.92 -16.17 6.95
CA TRP A 726 -0.52 -16.39 6.97
C TRP A 726 -1.27 -15.07 7.05
N THR A 727 -2.26 -14.91 6.17
CA THR A 727 -3.20 -13.79 6.18
C THR A 727 -4.63 -14.32 6.29
N ASP A 728 -5.37 -13.85 7.27
CA ASP A 728 -6.76 -14.26 7.49
C ASP A 728 -7.69 -13.68 6.42
N ALA A 729 -8.92 -14.16 6.35
CA ALA A 729 -9.91 -13.66 5.41
C ALA A 729 -10.22 -12.18 5.67
N GLN A 730 -10.46 -11.43 4.59
CA GLN A 730 -10.75 -9.98 4.66
C GLN A 730 -11.79 -9.56 3.64
N GLU A 731 -12.51 -8.48 3.93
CA GLU A 731 -13.43 -7.85 2.98
C GLU A 731 -12.69 -6.79 2.16
N THR A 732 -13.03 -6.67 0.87
CA THR A 732 -12.39 -5.70 -0.03
C THR A 732 -13.25 -4.48 -0.32
N ALA A 733 -14.56 -4.56 -0.13
CA ALA A 733 -15.48 -3.47 -0.41
C ALA A 733 -16.00 -2.81 0.87
N PRO A 734 -16.10 -1.47 0.90
CA PRO A 734 -16.54 -0.75 2.10
C PRO A 734 -18.06 -0.81 2.36
N PHE A 735 -18.85 -1.11 1.34
CA PHE A 735 -20.33 -1.03 1.41
C PHE A 735 -21.02 -2.35 1.26
N SER A 736 -20.32 -3.38 0.86
CA SER A 736 -20.92 -4.69 0.63
C SER A 736 -20.21 -5.75 1.45
N THR A 737 -20.95 -6.78 1.76
CA THR A 737 -20.47 -8.04 2.31
C THR A 737 -20.78 -9.12 1.31
N GLU A 738 -20.07 -10.23 1.34
CA GLU A 738 -20.37 -11.37 0.47
C GLU A 738 -21.80 -11.88 0.70
N ARG A 739 -22.24 -11.88 1.95
CA ARG A 739 -23.59 -12.31 2.32
C ARG A 739 -24.22 -11.30 3.27
N PHE A 740 -25.52 -11.16 3.16
CA PHE A 740 -26.33 -10.50 4.19
C PHE A 740 -26.39 -11.36 5.46
N PRO A 741 -26.80 -10.79 6.60
CA PRO A 741 -26.96 -11.54 7.85
C PRO A 741 -27.95 -12.72 7.76
N ASP A 742 -28.93 -12.68 6.86
CA ASP A 742 -29.85 -13.78 6.57
C ASP A 742 -29.25 -14.91 5.71
N GLY A 743 -27.96 -14.75 5.29
CA GLY A 743 -27.22 -15.71 4.49
C GLY A 743 -27.40 -15.57 2.98
N THR A 744 -28.28 -14.69 2.49
CA THR A 744 -28.44 -14.44 1.06
C THR A 744 -27.17 -13.78 0.48
N ILE A 745 -26.82 -14.13 -0.77
CA ILE A 745 -25.67 -13.55 -1.46
C ILE A 745 -25.98 -12.10 -1.79
N ASN A 746 -25.12 -11.19 -1.32
CA ASN A 746 -25.19 -9.77 -1.63
C ASN A 746 -24.20 -9.41 -2.76
N GLU A 747 -22.93 -9.55 -2.49
CA GLU A 747 -21.89 -9.24 -3.46
C GLU A 747 -20.84 -10.34 -3.45
N PRO A 748 -20.97 -11.33 -4.37
CA PRO A 748 -20.07 -12.47 -4.37
C PRO A 748 -18.62 -12.03 -4.56
N GLY A 749 -17.70 -12.67 -3.82
CA GLY A 749 -16.28 -12.49 -3.95
C GLY A 749 -15.67 -11.26 -3.28
N VAL A 750 -16.44 -10.38 -2.64
CA VAL A 750 -15.87 -9.26 -1.86
C VAL A 750 -15.06 -9.75 -0.66
N ARG A 751 -15.32 -10.97 -0.19
CA ARG A 751 -14.55 -11.62 0.86
C ARG A 751 -13.41 -12.45 0.25
N LEU A 752 -12.19 -12.02 0.42
CA LEU A 752 -11.01 -12.81 0.12
C LEU A 752 -10.84 -13.89 1.20
N ARG A 753 -10.53 -15.11 0.77
CA ARG A 753 -10.25 -16.23 1.68
C ARG A 753 -8.89 -16.08 2.32
N ALA A 754 -8.73 -16.67 3.50
CA ALA A 754 -7.43 -16.79 4.14
C ALA A 754 -6.47 -17.63 3.30
N PHE A 755 -5.18 -17.28 3.36
CA PHE A 755 -4.13 -18.01 2.64
C PHE A 755 -2.81 -17.99 3.41
N GLY A 756 -1.95 -18.97 3.09
CA GLY A 756 -0.60 -19.08 3.63
C GLY A 756 0.40 -19.24 2.51
N LEU A 757 1.56 -18.56 2.62
CA LEU A 757 2.65 -18.61 1.64
C LEU A 757 3.93 -19.09 2.31
N LEU A 758 4.59 -20.10 1.71
CA LEU A 758 5.89 -20.60 2.12
C LEU A 758 6.94 -20.08 1.15
N ASN A 759 7.95 -19.38 1.68
CA ASN A 759 9.08 -18.86 0.89
C ASN A 759 10.41 -19.37 1.45
N ALA A 760 11.43 -19.48 0.61
CA ALA A 760 12.78 -19.81 1.04
C ALA A 760 13.83 -19.15 0.13
N THR A 761 14.97 -18.81 0.72
CA THR A 761 16.16 -18.31 0.02
C THR A 761 17.39 -19.01 0.57
N LEU A 762 18.20 -19.58 -0.31
CA LEU A 762 19.52 -20.16 0.00
C LEU A 762 20.57 -19.19 -0.53
N ASP A 763 21.33 -18.59 0.37
CA ASP A 763 22.37 -17.61 0.04
C ASP A 763 23.76 -18.20 0.25
N TRP A 764 24.65 -17.95 -0.69
CA TRP A 764 26.08 -18.21 -0.60
C TRP A 764 26.82 -16.90 -0.79
N LYS A 765 27.16 -16.24 0.31
CA LYS A 765 27.86 -14.94 0.30
C LYS A 765 29.37 -15.13 0.22
N ASN A 766 30.03 -14.27 -0.56
CA ASN A 766 31.48 -14.27 -0.81
C ASN A 766 31.98 -15.67 -1.20
N ALA A 767 31.28 -16.31 -2.16
CA ALA A 767 31.56 -17.66 -2.62
C ALA A 767 33.04 -17.82 -3.01
N LEU A 768 33.72 -18.75 -2.35
CA LEU A 768 35.14 -19.03 -2.56
C LEU A 768 36.07 -17.81 -2.38
N SER A 769 35.69 -16.86 -1.52
CA SER A 769 36.39 -15.60 -1.27
C SER A 769 36.59 -14.72 -2.52
N SER A 770 35.70 -14.83 -3.50
CA SER A 770 35.78 -14.15 -4.80
C SER A 770 35.08 -12.80 -4.86
N GLY A 771 34.32 -12.42 -3.83
CA GLY A 771 33.38 -11.27 -3.86
C GLY A 771 32.05 -11.59 -4.54
N LEU A 772 31.82 -12.84 -4.97
CA LEU A 772 30.60 -13.30 -5.61
C LEU A 772 29.60 -13.79 -4.57
N ASP A 773 28.39 -13.24 -4.59
CA ASP A 773 27.23 -13.76 -3.86
C ASP A 773 26.29 -14.49 -4.82
N LEU A 774 25.79 -15.64 -4.41
CA LEU A 774 24.82 -16.43 -5.15
C LEU A 774 23.59 -16.66 -4.28
N SER A 775 22.40 -16.52 -4.83
CA SER A 775 21.12 -16.73 -4.12
C SER A 775 20.18 -17.56 -4.96
N LEU A 776 19.71 -18.68 -4.40
CA LEU A 776 18.60 -19.46 -4.95
C LEU A 776 17.35 -19.12 -4.16
N PHE A 777 16.35 -18.55 -4.78
CA PHE A 777 15.11 -18.13 -4.11
C PHE A 777 13.88 -18.87 -4.64
N GLY A 778 12.88 -18.98 -3.77
CA GLY A 778 11.56 -19.47 -4.13
C GLY A 778 10.48 -18.81 -3.29
N THR A 779 9.42 -18.33 -3.93
CA THR A 779 8.23 -17.76 -3.28
C THR A 779 7.01 -18.60 -3.61
N ASN A 780 6.03 -18.62 -2.68
CA ASN A 780 4.86 -19.48 -2.80
C ASN A 780 5.22 -20.94 -3.17
N LEU A 781 6.18 -21.54 -2.47
CA LEU A 781 6.73 -22.87 -2.78
C LEU A 781 5.67 -23.98 -2.82
N THR A 782 4.60 -23.80 -2.04
CA THR A 782 3.44 -24.72 -2.01
C THR A 782 2.51 -24.52 -3.20
N ASN A 783 2.74 -23.50 -4.05
CA ASN A 783 1.93 -23.14 -5.21
C ASN A 783 0.45 -22.92 -4.82
N ASN A 784 0.21 -22.25 -3.70
CA ASN A 784 -1.14 -21.95 -3.24
C ASN A 784 -1.81 -20.95 -4.20
N LEU A 785 -3.04 -21.23 -4.60
CA LEU A 785 -3.85 -20.30 -5.38
C LEU A 785 -4.62 -19.40 -4.43
N TYR A 786 -4.32 -18.10 -4.43
CA TYR A 786 -4.93 -17.11 -3.55
C TYR A 786 -5.33 -15.86 -4.32
N ALA A 787 -6.42 -15.25 -3.91
CA ALA A 787 -6.89 -13.99 -4.47
C ALA A 787 -6.30 -12.81 -3.68
N ILE A 788 -5.92 -11.75 -4.38
CA ILE A 788 -5.35 -10.53 -3.77
C ILE A 788 -6.34 -9.35 -3.80
N THR A 789 -7.26 -9.35 -4.74
CA THR A 789 -8.35 -8.37 -4.81
C THR A 789 -9.49 -8.91 -5.68
N ASN A 790 -10.61 -8.20 -5.63
CA ASN A 790 -11.74 -8.37 -6.55
C ASN A 790 -12.30 -6.98 -6.92
N THR A 791 -13.16 -6.92 -7.93
CA THR A 791 -13.74 -5.65 -8.36
C THR A 791 -14.75 -5.09 -7.37
N GLY A 792 -15.45 -5.93 -6.61
CA GLY A 792 -16.49 -5.51 -5.66
C GLY A 792 -17.57 -4.64 -6.31
N THR A 793 -17.93 -4.92 -7.55
CA THR A 793 -18.78 -4.06 -8.38
C THR A 793 -20.03 -4.77 -8.93
N TYR A 794 -20.32 -5.94 -8.39
CA TYR A 794 -21.47 -6.75 -8.81
C TYR A 794 -22.81 -6.00 -8.73
N GLN A 795 -23.01 -5.16 -7.69
CA GLN A 795 -24.21 -4.36 -7.52
C GLN A 795 -24.19 -3.04 -8.30
N THR A 796 -23.00 -2.52 -8.63
CA THR A 796 -22.84 -1.19 -9.20
C THR A 796 -22.63 -1.18 -10.71
N ILE A 797 -22.00 -2.22 -11.25
CA ILE A 797 -21.74 -2.37 -12.70
C ILE A 797 -22.21 -3.72 -13.26
N GLY A 798 -22.76 -4.56 -12.41
CA GLY A 798 -23.33 -5.84 -12.83
C GLY A 798 -22.32 -6.96 -13.06
N ALA A 799 -21.04 -6.74 -12.79
CA ALA A 799 -20.00 -7.76 -12.99
C ALA A 799 -19.04 -7.80 -11.78
N TRP A 800 -18.42 -8.96 -11.54
CA TRP A 800 -17.31 -9.08 -10.62
C TRP A 800 -16.22 -9.99 -11.15
N THR A 801 -15.00 -9.58 -10.90
CA THR A 801 -13.80 -10.31 -11.30
C THR A 801 -12.89 -10.52 -10.09
N GLN A 802 -11.98 -11.45 -10.22
CA GLN A 802 -10.99 -11.76 -9.19
C GLN A 802 -9.58 -11.74 -9.80
N MET A 803 -8.64 -11.14 -9.07
CA MET A 803 -7.22 -11.20 -9.39
C MET A 803 -6.52 -12.13 -8.42
N TYR A 804 -5.69 -13.01 -8.97
CA TYR A 804 -4.92 -13.97 -8.18
C TYR A 804 -3.49 -13.49 -7.93
N GLY A 805 -2.96 -13.86 -6.78
CA GLY A 805 -1.56 -13.68 -6.42
C GLY A 805 -0.61 -14.50 -7.29
N GLU A 806 0.68 -14.25 -7.14
CA GLU A 806 1.72 -14.94 -7.88
C GLU A 806 1.69 -16.46 -7.60
N PRO A 807 1.85 -17.29 -8.64
CA PRO A 807 2.09 -18.73 -8.45
C PRO A 807 3.46 -18.94 -7.82
N ARG A 808 3.89 -20.18 -7.71
CA ARG A 808 5.26 -20.48 -7.28
C ARG A 808 6.28 -19.86 -8.23
N MET A 809 7.06 -18.91 -7.69
CA MET A 809 8.20 -18.30 -8.37
C MET A 809 9.49 -18.87 -7.81
N PHE A 810 10.51 -19.05 -8.66
CA PHE A 810 11.84 -19.45 -8.25
C PHE A 810 12.88 -18.96 -9.25
N GLY A 811 14.10 -18.79 -8.79
CA GLY A 811 15.18 -18.31 -9.63
C GLY A 811 16.51 -18.29 -8.92
N LEU A 812 17.53 -17.92 -9.68
CA LEU A 812 18.91 -17.75 -9.24
C LEU A 812 19.32 -16.28 -9.43
N ARG A 813 20.03 -15.74 -8.44
CA ARG A 813 20.69 -14.43 -8.48
C ARG A 813 22.17 -14.60 -8.29
N ALA A 814 22.94 -13.80 -8.99
CA ALA A 814 24.37 -13.67 -8.80
C ALA A 814 24.73 -12.20 -8.66
N ARG A 815 25.61 -11.86 -7.72
CA ARG A 815 26.05 -10.50 -7.47
C ARG A 815 27.55 -10.49 -7.20
N TYR A 816 28.30 -9.70 -7.95
CA TYR A 816 29.71 -9.48 -7.74
C TYR A 816 29.93 -8.15 -7.03
N ASN A 817 30.48 -8.19 -5.83
CA ASN A 817 30.81 -7.05 -5.01
C ASN A 817 32.30 -6.69 -5.22
N PHE A 818 32.59 -5.39 -5.31
CA PHE A 818 33.94 -4.89 -5.45
C PHE A 818 34.19 -3.70 -4.50
N GLY A 819 35.46 -3.44 -4.21
CA GLY A 819 35.86 -2.47 -3.19
C GLY A 819 35.68 -3.01 -1.79
N ASN A 820 35.37 -2.16 -0.82
CA ASN A 820 35.18 -2.55 0.59
C ASN A 820 33.79 -3.16 0.88
N SER A 821 32.98 -3.32 -0.13
CA SER A 821 31.69 -4.04 -0.03
C SER A 821 31.85 -5.59 -0.01
N ARG A 822 33.11 -6.08 0.11
CA ARG A 822 33.44 -7.52 0.17
C ARG A 822 33.10 -8.15 1.51
#